data_13cc731960ee9172402b86fd9e5193dc
#
_entry.id   13cc731960ee9172402b86fd9e5193dc
#
_cell.length_a   1.000
_cell.length_b   1.000
_cell.length_c   1.000
_cell.angle_alpha   90.00
_cell.angle_beta   90.00
_cell.angle_gamma   90.00
#
_symmetry.space_group_name_H-M   'P 1'
#
loop_
_entity.id
_entity.type
_entity.pdbx_description
1 polymer ?
#
loop_
_entity_poly.entity_id
_entity_poly.type
_entity_poly.pdbx_seq_one_letter_code
_entity_poly.pdbx_strand_id
1 'polypeptide(L)'
;MNYKNMLLVAGCALFAAAVQAQVTIDIDAQQRGPKVSPMLYGIFYEDINHAADGGIYAELIRNRSFEDGPRYGAPADMQGWSTYAAAPSQLTARLIQPTKKTPLLNGVQHNALALDIKASATEPACLVNEGYWGINAVQGRCYRLTFWAKTQNYQGSLKATLCSKDGSRIYAETAVDGFAIGKSKGWTKYEATLTAIDNDPQAQFAMVFDGTGQVQVDMVSLFPPTFKNRENGMRPDLANMLWQLHPKFMRFPGGCFVEGQESPDNAFRWERTIGPIEEREGHWNVNWGYRTTDGLGYHEYLQLAEDLGAKPLYVVNVGIWHGGETPYDSIQPWIDECMNALEYANGPVTTKYGAMRARNGHPEPFGIEYLEIGNENNQPDPRQQSDHYYERYEQFYKAIRAKYPEMKIIGNVVAWGDDNPKWGSEQPVDLLDEHYYRSPDWFAAAFQKYDSYDRQGPKVYVGEYAVTNGYGKLGNMNAALGEAVYMMGIENNGDVVELASYAPIFVNENDARWRPDMIRFNSSRVMGTPSYYVQQLMPQHLGTQAVKVVQNDPYKGKVRKPLTPKQNRVGFGTWNTRATFEADKDMDYVYGDWQKDGNTVRQKGRKEGTLCIEKSIIDNDHYTCKFRARKDEGAEGFIIVFNYVDENNYCWLNFGGWTNTQHAIEQISTGGKFLTDSKRGHIEAGRWYDITLQVNGDSVKAWLDNEMVFNTVLKHDDTKGIFSSATIDDASGELIVKVANTSDAATTARLNLKNFKPTVARVVRLAANDGMEENTLDAPTVIHPVEQLLSPDNGSILLDVPPYSLNIVRMEDVR
;
A
#
# COMPACT_ATOMS: atom_id res chain seq x y z
N MET A 1 40.83 -14.04 65.63
CA MET A 1 41.07 -15.46 65.63
C MET A 1 39.92 -16.20 64.96
N ASN A 2 40.27 -17.00 64.01
CA ASN A 2 39.56 -18.02 63.24
C ASN A 2 38.54 -17.66 62.15
N TYR A 3 39.10 -17.76 60.99
CA TYR A 3 38.41 -18.01 59.71
C TYR A 3 37.78 -19.40 59.69
N LYS A 4 36.57 -19.54 59.19
CA LYS A 4 36.06 -20.83 58.68
C LYS A 4 35.21 -20.60 57.45
N ASN A 5 35.78 -20.97 56.31
CA ASN A 5 35.26 -21.64 55.13
C ASN A 5 33.81 -21.32 54.72
N MET A 6 33.66 -20.50 53.70
CA MET A 6 32.51 -20.46 52.82
C MET A 6 32.75 -21.42 51.67
N LEU A 7 32.07 -22.57 51.65
CA LEU A 7 31.99 -23.47 50.52
C LEU A 7 31.05 -22.84 49.45
N LEU A 8 31.61 -22.50 48.30
CA LEU A 8 30.88 -22.17 47.10
C LEU A 8 30.35 -23.49 46.51
N VAL A 9 29.06 -23.75 46.56
CA VAL A 9 28.40 -24.76 45.73
C VAL A 9 28.06 -24.14 44.41
N ALA A 10 28.88 -24.41 43.38
CA ALA A 10 28.57 -24.11 41.99
C ALA A 10 27.50 -25.10 41.53
N GLY A 11 26.25 -24.67 41.52
CA GLY A 11 25.14 -25.38 40.84
C GLY A 11 25.32 -25.31 39.35
N CYS A 12 25.86 -26.36 38.72
CA CYS A 12 25.72 -26.53 37.26
C CYS A 12 24.25 -26.80 36.97
N ALA A 13 23.53 -25.77 36.54
CA ALA A 13 22.27 -25.96 35.85
C ALA A 13 22.58 -26.51 34.45
N LEU A 14 22.46 -27.81 34.31
CA LEU A 14 22.39 -28.48 33.00
C LEU A 14 21.07 -28.01 32.35
N PHE A 15 21.15 -26.99 31.52
CA PHE A 15 20.15 -26.77 30.49
C PHE A 15 20.24 -27.97 29.54
N ALA A 16 19.31 -28.92 29.66
CA ALA A 16 19.01 -29.84 28.59
C ALA A 16 18.44 -29.02 27.45
N ALA A 17 19.31 -28.52 26.55
CA ALA A 17 18.90 -28.03 25.26
C ALA A 17 18.18 -29.20 24.57
N ALA A 18 16.85 -29.10 24.45
CA ALA A 18 16.12 -29.96 23.53
C ALA A 18 16.81 -29.75 22.17
N VAL A 19 17.37 -30.86 21.63
CA VAL A 19 17.98 -30.87 20.30
C VAL A 19 16.82 -30.57 19.32
N GLN A 20 16.63 -29.31 19.01
CA GLN A 20 15.71 -28.89 17.99
C GLN A 20 16.24 -29.47 16.67
N ALA A 21 15.42 -30.24 15.95
CA ALA A 21 15.84 -30.81 14.67
C ALA A 21 16.25 -29.68 13.73
N GLN A 22 17.44 -29.79 13.20
CA GLN A 22 18.05 -28.77 12.33
C GLN A 22 17.44 -28.85 10.94
N VAL A 23 17.01 -27.71 10.38
CA VAL A 23 16.66 -27.61 8.97
C VAL A 23 17.94 -27.67 8.15
N THR A 24 17.96 -28.50 7.10
CA THR A 24 19.09 -28.52 6.14
C THR A 24 18.67 -27.91 4.82
N ILE A 25 19.56 -27.11 4.26
CA ILE A 25 19.36 -26.41 2.99
C ILE A 25 20.59 -26.74 2.13
N ASP A 26 20.40 -27.64 1.17
CA ASP A 26 21.47 -28.11 0.29
C ASP A 26 21.47 -27.26 -0.99
N ILE A 27 22.61 -26.67 -1.31
CA ILE A 27 22.77 -25.71 -2.42
C ILE A 27 23.99 -26.16 -3.26
N ASP A 28 23.77 -26.51 -4.52
CA ASP A 28 24.83 -26.77 -5.47
C ASP A 28 24.99 -25.59 -6.41
N ALA A 29 26.03 -24.79 -6.24
CA ALA A 29 26.26 -23.57 -7.00
C ALA A 29 26.38 -23.78 -8.52
N GLN A 30 26.60 -25.02 -8.99
CA GLN A 30 26.60 -25.36 -10.41
C GLN A 30 25.21 -25.73 -10.94
N GLN A 31 24.23 -26.00 -10.10
CA GLN A 31 22.85 -26.27 -10.52
C GLN A 31 22.08 -24.96 -10.73
N ARG A 32 22.37 -24.31 -11.87
CA ARG A 32 21.77 -23.05 -12.26
C ARG A 32 20.31 -23.23 -12.70
N GLY A 33 19.45 -22.38 -12.20
CA GLY A 33 18.06 -22.22 -12.60
C GLY A 33 17.89 -21.13 -13.66
N PRO A 34 16.67 -20.54 -13.75
CA PRO A 34 16.39 -19.40 -14.63
C PRO A 34 17.27 -18.19 -14.33
N LYS A 35 17.48 -17.36 -15.36
CA LYS A 35 18.03 -16.00 -15.15
C LYS A 35 16.97 -15.13 -14.48
N VAL A 36 17.40 -14.30 -13.55
CA VAL A 36 16.54 -13.31 -12.94
C VAL A 36 16.44 -12.10 -13.86
N SER A 37 15.24 -11.55 -14.02
CA SER A 37 15.05 -10.34 -14.83
C SER A 37 15.87 -9.17 -14.25
N PRO A 38 16.66 -8.46 -15.05
CA PRO A 38 17.37 -7.26 -14.59
C PRO A 38 16.41 -6.09 -14.26
N MET A 39 15.14 -6.19 -14.71
CA MET A 39 14.08 -5.22 -14.49
C MET A 39 13.12 -5.62 -13.37
N LEU A 40 13.39 -6.73 -12.64
CA LEU A 40 12.41 -7.41 -11.80
C LEU A 40 11.71 -6.50 -10.80
N TYR A 41 12.44 -5.64 -10.09
CA TYR A 41 11.85 -4.85 -9.01
C TYR A 41 11.76 -3.37 -9.35
N GLY A 42 10.54 -2.85 -9.34
CA GLY A 42 10.24 -1.44 -9.51
C GLY A 42 9.29 -0.92 -8.43
N ILE A 43 8.73 0.23 -8.70
CA ILE A 43 7.73 0.87 -7.83
C ILE A 43 6.46 1.18 -8.62
N PHE A 44 5.33 1.11 -7.91
CA PHE A 44 4.03 1.56 -8.38
C PHE A 44 3.68 2.88 -7.69
N TYR A 45 3.38 3.91 -8.46
CA TYR A 45 2.94 5.20 -7.93
C TYR A 45 1.52 5.53 -8.38
N GLU A 46 0.68 5.85 -7.42
CA GLU A 46 -0.67 6.36 -7.58
C GLU A 46 -0.90 7.53 -6.61
N ASP A 47 -1.68 8.53 -7.01
CA ASP A 47 -2.14 9.58 -6.11
C ASP A 47 -3.34 9.06 -5.27
N ILE A 48 -3.01 8.26 -4.27
CA ILE A 48 -3.87 7.70 -3.23
C ILE A 48 -3.36 8.17 -1.87
N ASN A 49 -4.24 8.34 -0.88
CA ASN A 49 -3.83 8.69 0.49
C ASN A 49 -3.02 9.99 0.59
N HIS A 50 -3.31 10.99 -0.29
CA HIS A 50 -2.51 12.20 -0.43
C HIS A 50 -1.03 11.92 -0.74
N ALA A 51 -0.77 10.97 -1.62
CA ALA A 51 0.58 10.65 -2.06
C ALA A 51 1.24 11.78 -2.85
N ALA A 52 0.47 12.56 -3.64
CA ALA A 52 0.95 13.74 -4.36
C ALA A 52 0.82 15.01 -3.52
N ASP A 53 -0.30 15.70 -3.61
CA ASP A 53 -0.58 16.92 -2.84
C ASP A 53 -0.69 16.61 -1.33
N GLY A 54 0.18 17.25 -0.54
CA GLY A 54 0.34 16.93 0.89
C GLY A 54 1.22 15.71 1.15
N GLY A 55 1.84 15.13 0.10
CA GLY A 55 2.74 13.99 0.12
C GLY A 55 4.10 14.29 -0.50
N ILE A 56 4.46 13.53 -1.55
CA ILE A 56 5.78 13.64 -2.17
C ILE A 56 5.96 14.95 -2.95
N TYR A 57 4.91 15.51 -3.53
CA TYR A 57 4.96 16.82 -4.16
C TYR A 57 5.20 17.91 -3.12
N ALA A 58 6.26 18.70 -3.28
CA ALA A 58 6.78 19.54 -2.20
C ALA A 58 6.01 20.85 -1.97
N GLU A 59 4.88 21.09 -2.63
CA GLU A 59 3.99 22.21 -2.37
C GLU A 59 3.45 22.16 -0.93
N LEU A 60 3.64 23.26 -0.19
CA LEU A 60 3.22 23.35 1.21
C LEU A 60 1.85 24.03 1.39
N ILE A 61 1.39 24.80 0.40
CA ILE A 61 0.12 25.52 0.45
C ILE A 61 -1.02 24.63 0.00
N ARG A 62 -1.95 24.34 0.89
CA ARG A 62 -3.19 23.66 0.56
C ARG A 62 -4.15 24.61 -0.19
N ASN A 63 -4.80 24.12 -1.26
CA ASN A 63 -5.75 24.90 -2.06
C ASN A 63 -5.13 26.21 -2.57
N ARG A 64 -3.98 26.12 -3.23
CA ARG A 64 -3.17 27.26 -3.71
C ARG A 64 -3.87 28.15 -4.72
N SER A 65 -4.85 27.60 -5.46
CA SER A 65 -5.63 28.27 -6.52
C SER A 65 -7.08 28.53 -6.14
N PHE A 66 -7.48 28.23 -4.89
CA PHE A 66 -8.86 28.41 -4.39
C PHE A 66 -9.93 27.62 -5.17
N GLU A 67 -9.54 26.50 -5.79
CA GLU A 67 -10.43 25.64 -6.57
C GLU A 67 -11.03 24.49 -5.76
N ASP A 68 -10.53 24.22 -4.54
CA ASP A 68 -10.99 23.11 -3.71
C ASP A 68 -12.34 23.41 -3.08
N GLY A 69 -13.19 22.39 -3.05
CA GLY A 69 -14.45 22.38 -2.29
C GLY A 69 -14.46 21.27 -1.24
N PRO A 70 -15.49 21.19 -0.40
CA PRO A 70 -15.56 20.20 0.66
C PRO A 70 -15.79 18.76 0.16
N ARG A 71 -16.22 18.59 -1.09
CA ARG A 71 -16.44 17.30 -1.76
C ARG A 71 -16.69 17.50 -3.24
N TYR A 72 -16.58 16.42 -4.02
CA TYR A 72 -16.95 16.43 -5.44
C TYR A 72 -18.36 16.98 -5.67
N GLY A 73 -18.50 17.84 -6.68
CA GLY A 73 -19.77 18.50 -7.04
C GLY A 73 -20.21 19.63 -6.10
N ALA A 74 -19.48 19.92 -5.02
CA ALA A 74 -19.71 21.10 -4.20
C ALA A 74 -18.95 22.31 -4.78
N PRO A 75 -19.46 23.55 -4.57
CA PRO A 75 -18.72 24.75 -4.93
C PRO A 75 -17.36 24.82 -4.22
N ALA A 76 -16.38 25.44 -4.89
CA ALA A 76 -15.12 25.78 -4.27
C ALA A 76 -15.31 26.67 -3.04
N ASP A 77 -14.45 26.50 -2.05
CA ASP A 77 -14.45 27.31 -0.85
C ASP A 77 -13.02 27.65 -0.38
N MET A 78 -12.86 28.13 0.83
CA MET A 78 -11.57 28.49 1.42
C MET A 78 -10.89 27.34 2.15
N GLN A 79 -10.97 26.09 1.67
CA GLN A 79 -10.28 24.95 2.27
C GLN A 79 -8.81 25.27 2.56
N GLY A 80 -8.39 25.05 3.81
CA GLY A 80 -7.02 25.34 4.24
C GLY A 80 -6.72 26.82 4.52
N TRP A 81 -7.63 27.75 4.18
CA TRP A 81 -7.44 29.18 4.36
C TRP A 81 -8.35 29.77 5.43
N SER A 82 -7.83 30.71 6.19
CA SER A 82 -8.56 31.49 7.19
C SER A 82 -8.08 32.95 7.22
N THR A 83 -8.85 33.82 7.86
CA THR A 83 -8.53 35.22 8.04
C THR A 83 -8.45 35.58 9.51
N TYR A 84 -7.51 36.45 9.87
CA TYR A 84 -7.38 37.01 11.20
C TYR A 84 -7.16 38.54 11.11
N ALA A 85 -7.88 39.28 11.96
CA ALA A 85 -7.64 40.71 12.18
C ALA A 85 -8.05 41.09 13.60
N ALA A 86 -7.13 41.68 14.37
CA ALA A 86 -7.45 42.24 15.67
C ALA A 86 -8.16 43.62 15.52
N ALA A 87 -9.18 43.87 16.33
CA ALA A 87 -9.88 45.17 16.31
C ALA A 87 -8.88 46.29 16.67
N PRO A 88 -8.91 47.45 15.95
CA PRO A 88 -9.95 47.90 15.01
C PRO A 88 -9.77 47.45 13.55
N SER A 89 -8.74 46.66 13.23
CA SER A 89 -8.51 46.19 11.88
C SER A 89 -9.59 45.20 11.42
N GLN A 90 -9.79 45.11 10.12
CA GLN A 90 -10.79 44.25 9.47
C GLN A 90 -10.20 43.61 8.21
N LEU A 91 -10.52 42.35 7.98
CA LEU A 91 -10.22 41.61 6.76
C LEU A 91 -11.43 40.75 6.38
N THR A 92 -11.94 41.00 5.19
CA THR A 92 -12.99 40.17 4.61
C THR A 92 -12.44 39.48 3.36
N ALA A 93 -12.54 38.15 3.31
CA ALA A 93 -12.14 37.34 2.17
C ALA A 93 -13.38 36.74 1.49
N ARG A 94 -13.39 36.70 0.16
CA ARG A 94 -14.42 36.05 -0.64
C ARG A 94 -13.85 35.50 -1.94
N LEU A 95 -14.34 34.36 -2.37
CA LEU A 95 -14.05 33.82 -3.70
C LEU A 95 -14.72 34.72 -4.77
N ILE A 96 -14.01 34.94 -5.85
CA ILE A 96 -14.50 35.63 -7.04
C ILE A 96 -14.33 34.71 -8.25
N GLN A 97 -15.31 34.79 -9.15
CA GLN A 97 -15.34 34.09 -10.43
C GLN A 97 -15.15 35.07 -11.61
N PRO A 98 -14.72 34.57 -12.79
CA PRO A 98 -14.51 35.43 -13.92
C PRO A 98 -15.81 36.08 -14.41
N THR A 99 -15.70 37.33 -14.78
CA THR A 99 -16.78 38.06 -15.47
C THR A 99 -16.19 38.72 -16.70
N LYS A 100 -17.05 39.18 -17.64
CA LYS A 100 -16.60 39.99 -18.79
C LYS A 100 -15.82 41.24 -18.39
N LYS A 101 -16.06 41.79 -17.18
CA LYS A 101 -15.42 43.00 -16.66
C LYS A 101 -14.23 42.70 -15.72
N THR A 102 -14.16 41.48 -15.18
CA THR A 102 -13.15 41.07 -14.19
C THR A 102 -12.62 39.71 -14.57
N PRO A 103 -11.69 39.64 -15.56
CA PRO A 103 -11.04 38.38 -15.87
C PRO A 103 -10.14 37.95 -14.70
N LEU A 104 -10.04 36.65 -14.47
CA LEU A 104 -9.09 36.07 -13.57
C LEU A 104 -7.66 36.06 -14.13
N LEU A 105 -6.75 35.37 -13.49
CA LEU A 105 -5.35 35.25 -13.87
C LEU A 105 -5.18 34.80 -15.34
N ASN A 106 -5.92 33.73 -15.69
CA ASN A 106 -5.93 33.15 -17.03
C ASN A 106 -7.32 32.55 -17.35
N GLY A 107 -7.44 31.80 -18.44
CA GLY A 107 -8.68 31.14 -18.86
C GLY A 107 -8.89 29.76 -18.24
N VAL A 108 -7.94 29.25 -17.44
CA VAL A 108 -7.95 27.91 -16.86
C VAL A 108 -8.47 27.92 -15.41
N GLN A 109 -8.03 28.91 -14.63
CA GLN A 109 -8.47 29.04 -13.23
C GLN A 109 -9.90 29.62 -13.18
N HIS A 110 -10.75 29.03 -12.31
CA HIS A 110 -12.17 29.38 -12.20
C HIS A 110 -12.47 30.28 -11.01
N ASN A 111 -11.55 30.35 -10.04
CA ASN A 111 -11.68 31.13 -8.81
C ASN A 111 -10.42 31.96 -8.55
N ALA A 112 -10.57 33.01 -7.77
CA ALA A 112 -9.49 33.70 -7.09
C ALA A 112 -10.02 34.25 -5.77
N LEU A 113 -9.14 34.65 -4.85
CA LEU A 113 -9.53 35.22 -3.56
C LEU A 113 -9.47 36.73 -3.60
N ALA A 114 -10.59 37.42 -3.31
CA ALA A 114 -10.64 38.87 -3.13
C ALA A 114 -10.66 39.21 -1.65
N LEU A 115 -9.79 40.12 -1.24
CA LEU A 115 -9.60 40.64 0.10
C LEU A 115 -9.99 42.12 0.17
N ASP A 116 -10.89 42.45 1.09
CA ASP A 116 -11.17 43.83 1.50
C ASP A 116 -10.49 44.09 2.83
N ILE A 117 -9.47 44.94 2.86
CA ILE A 117 -8.53 45.10 3.95
C ILE A 117 -8.65 46.53 4.54
N LYS A 118 -8.73 46.57 5.88
CA LYS A 118 -8.58 47.80 6.69
C LYS A 118 -7.68 47.45 7.85
N ALA A 119 -6.39 47.73 7.73
CA ALA A 119 -5.36 47.40 8.70
C ALA A 119 -4.34 48.51 8.83
N SER A 120 -3.45 48.41 9.79
CA SER A 120 -2.31 49.32 10.04
C SER A 120 -1.05 48.54 10.44
N ALA A 121 0.07 49.21 10.48
CA ALA A 121 1.34 48.59 10.91
C ALA A 121 1.34 48.11 12.37
N THR A 122 0.52 48.71 13.25
CA THR A 122 0.35 48.30 14.64
C THR A 122 -0.68 47.22 14.85
N GLU A 123 -1.63 47.10 13.91
CA GLU A 123 -2.75 46.14 13.95
C GLU A 123 -2.88 45.55 12.55
N PRO A 124 -2.02 44.60 12.17
CA PRO A 124 -2.06 44.00 10.85
C PRO A 124 -3.22 43.01 10.71
N ALA A 125 -3.57 42.73 9.46
CA ALA A 125 -4.54 41.71 9.08
C ALA A 125 -3.85 40.59 8.32
N CYS A 126 -4.22 39.32 8.57
CA CYS A 126 -3.56 38.13 8.06
C CYS A 126 -4.51 37.25 7.26
N LEU A 127 -4.05 36.81 6.10
CA LEU A 127 -4.59 35.67 5.38
C LEU A 127 -3.68 34.46 5.69
N VAL A 128 -4.23 33.42 6.32
CA VAL A 128 -3.47 32.30 6.88
C VAL A 128 -3.78 31.00 6.14
N ASN A 129 -2.76 30.23 5.82
CA ASN A 129 -2.87 28.87 5.29
C ASN A 129 -2.26 27.85 6.26
N GLU A 130 -3.04 26.83 6.60
CA GLU A 130 -2.63 25.77 7.54
C GLU A 130 -1.69 24.73 6.92
N GLY A 131 -1.47 24.77 5.61
CA GLY A 131 -0.79 23.72 4.85
C GLY A 131 -1.58 22.41 4.80
N TYR A 132 -0.87 21.33 4.48
CA TYR A 132 -1.42 19.96 4.56
C TYR A 132 -1.17 19.40 5.96
N TRP A 133 -2.09 19.72 6.91
CA TRP A 133 -2.00 19.34 8.36
C TRP A 133 -0.74 19.88 9.05
N GLY A 134 -0.35 21.12 8.72
CA GLY A 134 0.82 21.81 9.23
C GLY A 134 1.94 21.94 8.21
N ILE A 135 2.76 22.96 8.38
CA ILE A 135 3.95 23.23 7.58
C ILE A 135 5.18 22.96 8.46
N ASN A 136 6.08 22.11 8.00
CA ASN A 136 7.31 21.79 8.72
C ASN A 136 8.36 22.91 8.58
N ALA A 137 8.32 23.89 9.47
CA ALA A 137 9.39 24.89 9.60
C ALA A 137 10.65 24.22 10.19
N VAL A 138 11.79 24.35 9.50
CA VAL A 138 13.07 23.77 9.92
C VAL A 138 14.13 24.87 9.96
N GLN A 139 14.80 25.04 11.09
CA GLN A 139 15.83 26.06 11.29
C GLN A 139 16.88 26.05 10.19
N GLY A 140 17.16 27.22 9.59
CA GLY A 140 18.11 27.42 8.51
C GLY A 140 17.59 27.04 7.12
N ARG A 141 16.39 26.43 7.00
CA ARG A 141 15.79 26.10 5.72
C ARG A 141 15.17 27.31 5.06
N CYS A 142 15.40 27.46 3.75
CA CYS A 142 14.81 28.51 2.93
C CYS A 142 13.53 27.97 2.25
N TYR A 143 12.48 28.78 2.25
CA TYR A 143 11.20 28.50 1.60
C TYR A 143 10.94 29.54 0.53
N ARG A 144 10.72 29.13 -0.70
CA ARG A 144 10.42 29.99 -1.83
C ARG A 144 8.92 30.19 -1.94
N LEU A 145 8.48 31.42 -1.72
CA LEU A 145 7.10 31.84 -1.94
C LEU A 145 6.96 32.40 -3.36
N THR A 146 5.91 32.01 -4.05
CA THR A 146 5.41 32.68 -5.27
C THR A 146 3.90 32.83 -5.17
N PHE A 147 3.37 33.92 -5.70
CA PHE A 147 1.92 34.11 -5.81
C PHE A 147 1.60 35.16 -6.87
N TRP A 148 0.38 35.16 -7.36
CA TRP A 148 -0.14 36.19 -8.23
C TRP A 148 -1.06 37.11 -7.44
N ALA A 149 -0.92 38.40 -7.63
CA ALA A 149 -1.80 39.37 -7.00
C ALA A 149 -2.14 40.56 -7.91
N LYS A 150 -3.29 41.22 -7.60
CA LYS A 150 -3.79 42.42 -8.22
C LYS A 150 -4.37 43.33 -7.14
N THR A 151 -3.96 44.60 -7.12
CA THR A 151 -4.36 45.54 -6.08
C THR A 151 -5.30 46.59 -6.64
N GLN A 152 -6.23 47.09 -5.80
CA GLN A 152 -7.08 48.23 -6.10
C GLN A 152 -7.16 49.11 -4.86
N ASN A 153 -6.61 50.32 -4.97
CA ASN A 153 -6.54 51.33 -3.90
C ASN A 153 -5.89 50.82 -2.61
N TYR A 154 -5.10 49.74 -2.69
CA TYR A 154 -4.36 49.25 -1.52
C TYR A 154 -3.15 50.15 -1.26
N GLN A 155 -3.04 50.60 -0.01
CA GLN A 155 -1.92 51.40 0.47
C GLN A 155 -1.38 50.77 1.74
N GLY A 156 -0.25 50.11 1.64
CA GLY A 156 0.43 49.38 2.70
C GLY A 156 1.46 48.43 2.12
N SER A 157 2.14 47.72 3.00
CA SER A 157 3.09 46.65 2.64
C SER A 157 2.47 45.26 2.81
N LEU A 158 3.18 44.26 2.31
CA LEU A 158 2.87 42.87 2.49
C LEU A 158 4.10 42.17 3.04
N LYS A 159 3.95 41.41 4.12
CA LYS A 159 4.94 40.47 4.60
C LYS A 159 4.44 39.05 4.46
N ALA A 160 5.36 38.13 4.18
CA ALA A 160 5.15 36.69 4.23
C ALA A 160 5.76 36.13 5.50
N THR A 161 5.06 35.26 6.20
CA THR A 161 5.45 34.80 7.53
C THR A 161 5.20 33.30 7.69
N LEU A 162 6.13 32.57 8.34
CA LEU A 162 5.85 31.27 8.95
C LEU A 162 5.69 31.48 10.45
N CYS A 163 4.60 31.01 11.04
CA CYS A 163 4.29 31.24 12.45
C CYS A 163 3.66 30.00 13.09
N SER A 164 3.62 30.00 14.44
CA SER A 164 2.89 29.02 15.21
C SER A 164 1.39 29.09 14.93
N LYS A 165 0.68 28.00 15.21
CA LYS A 165 -0.77 27.87 14.95
C LYS A 165 -1.59 28.98 15.62
N ASP A 166 -1.16 29.48 16.76
CA ASP A 166 -1.78 30.60 17.49
C ASP A 166 -1.27 31.98 17.07
N GLY A 167 -0.31 32.05 16.15
CA GLY A 167 0.33 33.29 15.67
C GLY A 167 1.29 33.95 16.68
N SER A 168 1.49 33.38 17.86
CA SER A 168 2.28 33.98 18.93
C SER A 168 3.79 33.96 18.68
N ARG A 169 4.28 33.05 17.86
CA ARG A 169 5.69 32.85 17.52
C ARG A 169 5.92 32.90 16.03
N ILE A 170 6.93 33.69 15.63
CA ILE A 170 7.33 33.82 14.22
C ILE A 170 8.59 32.98 13.99
N TYR A 171 8.56 32.08 13.01
CA TYR A 171 9.68 31.24 12.61
C TYR A 171 10.41 31.76 11.38
N ALA A 172 9.73 32.50 10.50
CA ALA A 172 10.32 33.22 9.39
C ALA A 172 9.45 34.42 9.03
N GLU A 173 10.05 35.52 8.66
CA GLU A 173 9.34 36.69 8.12
C GLU A 173 10.18 37.35 7.03
N THR A 174 9.54 37.80 5.95
CA THR A 174 10.17 38.60 4.90
C THR A 174 9.17 39.59 4.30
N ALA A 175 9.65 40.78 3.94
CA ALA A 175 8.84 41.70 3.15
C ALA A 175 8.74 41.20 1.70
N VAL A 176 7.58 41.41 1.06
CA VAL A 176 7.40 41.11 -0.36
C VAL A 176 7.80 42.34 -1.16
N ASP A 177 9.00 42.33 -1.73
CA ASP A 177 9.54 43.43 -2.48
C ASP A 177 8.69 43.73 -3.73
N GLY A 178 8.51 45.03 -4.03
CA GLY A 178 7.78 45.47 -5.20
C GLY A 178 6.28 45.23 -5.14
N PHE A 179 5.72 44.83 -3.98
CA PHE A 179 4.25 44.69 -3.87
C PHE A 179 3.57 46.01 -4.17
N ALA A 180 2.64 46.02 -5.18
CA ALA A 180 2.14 47.21 -5.76
C ALA A 180 1.25 48.02 -4.81
N ILE A 181 1.60 49.29 -4.62
CA ILE A 181 0.77 50.25 -3.87
C ILE A 181 -0.22 50.91 -4.83
N GLY A 182 -1.50 50.97 -4.42
CA GLY A 182 -2.58 51.59 -5.19
C GLY A 182 -3.27 50.62 -6.15
N LYS A 183 -3.23 50.88 -7.46
CA LYS A 183 -3.88 50.06 -8.47
C LYS A 183 -2.85 49.41 -9.37
N SER A 184 -2.81 48.09 -9.41
CA SER A 184 -2.00 47.35 -10.37
C SER A 184 -2.65 47.39 -11.76
N LYS A 185 -1.85 47.37 -12.83
CA LYS A 185 -2.34 47.34 -14.22
C LYS A 185 -2.99 45.99 -14.59
N GLY A 186 -2.71 44.93 -13.81
CA GLY A 186 -3.18 43.56 -14.01
C GLY A 186 -2.64 42.64 -12.93
N TRP A 187 -2.78 41.34 -13.15
CA TRP A 187 -2.15 40.37 -12.32
C TRP A 187 -0.62 40.45 -12.43
N THR A 188 0.07 40.37 -11.31
CA THR A 188 1.54 40.43 -11.20
C THR A 188 2.01 39.28 -10.35
N LYS A 189 3.03 38.56 -10.84
CA LYS A 189 3.68 37.50 -10.07
C LYS A 189 4.68 38.13 -9.09
N TYR A 190 4.60 37.72 -7.83
CA TYR A 190 5.50 38.13 -6.76
C TYR A 190 6.27 36.93 -6.26
N GLU A 191 7.50 37.17 -5.81
CA GLU A 191 8.37 36.14 -5.24
C GLU A 191 9.00 36.66 -3.96
N ALA A 192 9.20 35.77 -2.99
CA ALA A 192 9.93 36.08 -1.77
C ALA A 192 10.58 34.79 -1.22
N THR A 193 11.61 34.95 -0.39
CA THR A 193 12.26 33.83 0.29
C THR A 193 12.15 34.02 1.80
N LEU A 194 11.66 33.01 2.47
CA LEU A 194 11.58 32.94 3.94
C LEU A 194 12.66 32.01 4.44
N THR A 195 13.46 32.44 5.42
CA THR A 195 14.45 31.57 6.09
C THR A 195 14.01 31.34 7.51
N ALA A 196 13.75 30.08 7.87
CA ALA A 196 13.31 29.73 9.23
C ALA A 196 14.44 29.88 10.25
N ILE A 197 14.15 30.53 11.37
CA ILE A 197 15.09 30.79 12.48
C ILE A 197 14.96 29.74 13.60
N ASP A 198 13.92 28.91 13.57
CA ASP A 198 13.65 27.85 14.53
C ASP A 198 12.78 26.74 13.90
N ASN A 199 12.53 25.64 14.66
CA ASN A 199 11.79 24.47 14.23
C ASN A 199 10.34 24.49 14.76
N ASP A 200 9.39 24.18 13.88
CA ASP A 200 8.02 23.82 14.23
C ASP A 200 7.44 22.88 13.15
N PRO A 201 7.09 21.64 13.53
CA PRO A 201 6.49 20.70 12.58
C PRO A 201 5.03 21.01 12.21
N GLN A 202 4.41 22.01 12.89
CA GLN A 202 3.00 22.37 12.76
C GLN A 202 2.80 23.88 12.50
N ALA A 203 3.82 24.54 11.93
CA ALA A 203 3.72 25.95 11.54
C ALA A 203 2.63 26.20 10.49
N GLN A 204 2.23 27.44 10.35
CA GLN A 204 1.31 27.95 9.35
C GLN A 204 2.00 29.04 8.50
N PHE A 205 1.51 29.23 7.29
CA PHE A 205 1.91 30.35 6.43
C PHE A 205 0.91 31.49 6.59
N ALA A 206 1.40 32.74 6.66
CA ALA A 206 0.55 33.92 6.70
C ALA A 206 1.03 35.00 5.72
N MET A 207 0.09 35.58 5.01
CA MET A 207 0.24 36.86 4.29
C MET A 207 -0.25 37.96 5.21
N VAL A 208 0.66 38.84 5.64
CA VAL A 208 0.42 39.88 6.66
C VAL A 208 0.32 41.24 5.97
N PHE A 209 -0.86 41.87 6.05
CA PHE A 209 -1.19 43.17 5.44
C PHE A 209 -1.26 44.27 6.50
N ASP A 210 -0.60 45.39 6.24
CA ASP A 210 -0.53 46.52 7.16
C ASP A 210 -1.22 47.81 6.61
N GLY A 211 -2.03 47.66 5.58
CA GLY A 211 -2.64 48.76 4.88
C GLY A 211 -4.15 48.68 4.67
N THR A 212 -4.68 49.54 3.87
CA THR A 212 -6.12 49.62 3.56
C THR A 212 -6.33 49.61 2.03
N GLY A 213 -7.33 48.83 1.57
CA GLY A 213 -7.71 48.70 0.18
C GLY A 213 -8.12 47.30 -0.20
N GLN A 214 -8.12 47.02 -1.50
CA GLN A 214 -8.49 45.69 -2.02
C GLN A 214 -7.30 44.99 -2.65
N VAL A 215 -7.17 43.70 -2.38
CA VAL A 215 -6.18 42.81 -3.00
C VAL A 215 -6.89 41.57 -3.52
N GLN A 216 -6.59 41.17 -4.73
CA GLN A 216 -6.95 39.85 -5.25
C GLN A 216 -5.71 39.00 -5.27
N VAL A 217 -5.83 37.73 -4.86
CA VAL A 217 -4.72 36.78 -4.76
C VAL A 217 -5.10 35.47 -5.45
N ASP A 218 -4.13 34.85 -6.10
CA ASP A 218 -4.28 33.56 -6.75
C ASP A 218 -2.94 32.83 -6.80
N MET A 219 -2.95 31.51 -6.98
CA MET A 219 -1.77 30.66 -7.17
C MET A 219 -0.68 30.90 -6.13
N VAL A 220 -1.06 30.89 -4.85
CA VAL A 220 -0.12 31.02 -3.74
C VAL A 220 0.61 29.70 -3.54
N SER A 221 1.93 29.71 -3.62
CA SER A 221 2.79 28.53 -3.60
C SER A 221 3.99 28.75 -2.70
N LEU A 222 4.30 27.76 -1.84
CA LEU A 222 5.42 27.79 -0.93
C LEU A 222 6.21 26.48 -1.01
N PHE A 223 7.44 26.53 -1.52
CA PHE A 223 8.29 25.34 -1.68
C PHE A 223 9.49 25.37 -0.76
N PRO A 224 9.78 24.26 -0.04
CA PRO A 224 11.08 24.01 0.57
C PRO A 224 12.12 23.65 -0.52
N PRO A 225 13.40 23.44 -0.19
CA PRO A 225 14.35 22.76 -1.08
C PRO A 225 13.82 21.39 -1.48
N THR A 226 13.94 21.04 -2.76
CA THR A 226 13.39 19.83 -3.36
C THR A 226 14.45 18.77 -3.63
N PHE A 227 14.05 17.54 -3.81
CA PHE A 227 14.93 16.45 -4.22
C PHE A 227 15.64 16.81 -5.53
N LYS A 228 16.98 16.66 -5.55
CA LYS A 228 17.85 17.08 -6.65
C LYS A 228 17.66 18.54 -7.13
N ASN A 229 17.10 19.38 -6.29
CA ASN A 229 16.83 20.81 -6.58
C ASN A 229 15.95 21.03 -7.83
N ARG A 230 15.06 20.11 -8.14
CA ARG A 230 14.10 20.30 -9.25
C ARG A 230 13.13 21.44 -8.91
N GLU A 231 12.91 22.33 -9.87
CA GLU A 231 11.79 23.24 -9.79
C GLU A 231 10.49 22.45 -9.82
N ASN A 232 9.49 22.85 -9.03
CA ASN A 232 8.26 22.09 -8.90
C ASN A 232 8.48 20.59 -8.51
N GLY A 233 9.47 20.35 -7.66
CA GLY A 233 10.01 19.02 -7.36
C GLY A 233 9.41 18.36 -6.12
N MET A 234 10.08 17.29 -5.68
CA MET A 234 9.60 16.37 -4.65
C MET A 234 10.19 16.68 -3.28
N ARG A 235 9.46 16.32 -2.21
CA ARG A 235 9.97 16.31 -0.83
C ARG A 235 11.18 15.38 -0.73
N PRO A 236 12.35 15.88 -0.25
CA PRO A 236 13.57 15.07 -0.22
C PRO A 236 13.47 13.83 0.67
N ASP A 237 12.76 13.91 1.79
CA ASP A 237 12.59 12.79 2.73
C ASP A 237 11.85 11.63 2.07
N LEU A 238 10.72 11.87 1.40
CA LEU A 238 9.93 10.85 0.71
C LEU A 238 10.63 10.33 -0.56
N ALA A 239 11.21 11.22 -1.36
CA ALA A 239 11.95 10.83 -2.56
C ALA A 239 13.21 10.00 -2.23
N ASN A 240 13.91 10.28 -1.11
CA ASN A 240 15.01 9.46 -0.63
C ASN A 240 14.58 8.05 -0.22
N MET A 241 13.38 7.89 0.37
CA MET A 241 12.84 6.55 0.66
C MET A 241 12.67 5.75 -0.64
N LEU A 242 12.12 6.37 -1.69
CA LEU A 242 12.02 5.70 -3.00
C LEU A 242 13.38 5.41 -3.63
N TRP A 243 14.31 6.37 -3.55
CA TRP A 243 15.66 6.20 -4.11
C TRP A 243 16.42 5.04 -3.46
N GLN A 244 16.24 4.81 -2.16
CA GLN A 244 16.85 3.70 -1.43
C GLN A 244 16.31 2.31 -1.82
N LEU A 245 15.17 2.22 -2.49
CA LEU A 245 14.65 0.99 -3.06
C LEU A 245 15.40 0.55 -4.32
N HIS A 246 16.17 1.46 -4.94
CA HIS A 246 16.86 1.24 -6.23
C HIS A 246 15.95 0.67 -7.33
N PRO A 247 14.77 1.30 -7.57
CA PRO A 247 13.78 0.77 -8.48
C PRO A 247 14.33 0.71 -9.91
N LYS A 248 14.03 -0.36 -10.63
CA LYS A 248 14.40 -0.50 -12.05
C LYS A 248 13.39 0.17 -12.97
N PHE A 249 12.16 0.25 -12.54
CA PHE A 249 11.08 0.96 -13.24
C PHE A 249 10.15 1.67 -12.25
N MET A 250 9.39 2.61 -12.75
CA MET A 250 8.33 3.31 -12.03
C MET A 250 7.05 3.27 -12.87
N ARG A 251 6.04 2.53 -12.40
CA ARG A 251 4.68 2.49 -12.96
C ARG A 251 3.92 3.71 -12.46
N PHE A 252 3.36 4.50 -13.37
CA PHE A 252 2.61 5.72 -13.07
C PHE A 252 1.60 6.05 -14.19
N PRO A 253 0.60 6.90 -13.98
CA PRO A 253 0.17 7.54 -12.73
C PRO A 253 -0.58 6.57 -11.82
N GLY A 254 -0.62 5.31 -12.20
CA GLY A 254 -1.09 4.17 -11.44
C GLY A 254 -2.60 4.01 -11.38
N GLY A 255 -3.04 2.88 -10.89
CA GLY A 255 -4.31 2.41 -10.41
C GLY A 255 -5.58 3.12 -10.87
N CYS A 256 -6.54 3.17 -9.95
CA CYS A 256 -7.84 3.82 -10.20
C CYS A 256 -7.72 5.32 -10.55
N PHE A 257 -6.61 5.95 -10.17
CA PHE A 257 -6.36 7.35 -10.50
C PHE A 257 -6.30 7.62 -12.01
N VAL A 258 -5.80 6.67 -12.81
CA VAL A 258 -5.75 6.83 -14.27
C VAL A 258 -7.15 6.77 -14.89
N GLU A 259 -8.06 6.03 -14.26
CA GLU A 259 -9.40 5.75 -14.80
C GLU A 259 -10.41 6.85 -14.45
N GLY A 260 -10.40 7.33 -13.19
CA GLY A 260 -11.44 8.20 -12.65
C GLY A 260 -12.69 7.43 -12.23
N GLN A 261 -13.69 8.13 -11.68
CA GLN A 261 -14.85 7.51 -11.04
C GLN A 261 -16.19 7.85 -11.72
N GLU A 262 -16.58 9.12 -11.70
CA GLU A 262 -17.94 9.55 -12.09
C GLU A 262 -18.02 9.96 -13.58
N SER A 263 -16.91 10.41 -14.14
CA SER A 263 -16.84 10.89 -15.51
C SER A 263 -15.41 10.81 -16.05
N PRO A 264 -15.22 10.90 -17.37
CA PRO A 264 -13.89 10.98 -17.97
C PRO A 264 -13.08 12.20 -17.54
N ASP A 265 -13.71 13.25 -16.96
CA ASP A 265 -13.01 14.42 -16.44
C ASP A 265 -12.35 14.17 -15.09
N ASN A 266 -12.69 13.08 -14.41
CA ASN A 266 -12.00 12.62 -13.21
C ASN A 266 -10.76 11.75 -13.50
N ALA A 267 -10.54 11.37 -14.76
CA ALA A 267 -9.38 10.63 -15.20
C ALA A 267 -8.14 11.52 -15.28
N PHE A 268 -6.97 10.93 -15.07
CA PHE A 268 -5.72 11.63 -15.32
C PHE A 268 -5.55 11.89 -16.82
N ARG A 269 -5.55 13.17 -17.22
CA ARG A 269 -5.41 13.64 -18.61
C ARG A 269 -4.08 14.38 -18.71
N TRP A 270 -3.02 13.69 -19.18
CA TRP A 270 -1.63 14.15 -19.13
C TRP A 270 -1.41 15.56 -19.73
N GLU A 271 -2.09 15.92 -20.81
CA GLU A 271 -1.94 17.24 -21.45
C GLU A 271 -2.36 18.40 -20.52
N ARG A 272 -3.29 18.16 -19.56
CA ARG A 272 -3.73 19.14 -18.57
C ARG A 272 -2.73 19.33 -17.43
N THR A 273 -1.76 18.43 -17.31
CA THR A 273 -0.85 18.35 -16.16
C THR A 273 0.57 18.82 -16.47
N ILE A 274 0.82 19.37 -17.64
CA ILE A 274 2.13 19.85 -18.08
C ILE A 274 2.11 21.37 -18.35
N GLY A 275 3.30 22.00 -18.44
CA GLY A 275 3.45 23.45 -18.64
C GLY A 275 3.44 24.22 -17.32
N PRO A 276 3.25 25.54 -17.38
CA PRO A 276 3.22 26.40 -16.20
C PRO A 276 2.17 25.94 -15.18
N ILE A 277 2.51 26.02 -13.90
CA ILE A 277 1.62 25.55 -12.81
C ILE A 277 0.29 26.30 -12.79
N GLU A 278 0.30 27.60 -13.09
CA GLU A 278 -0.91 28.42 -13.16
C GLU A 278 -1.84 28.08 -14.33
N GLU A 279 -1.37 27.29 -15.30
CA GLU A 279 -2.15 26.80 -16.44
C GLU A 279 -2.65 25.37 -16.26
N ARG A 280 -2.42 24.76 -15.08
CA ARG A 280 -2.94 23.44 -14.72
C ARG A 280 -4.23 23.60 -13.93
N GLU A 281 -5.30 23.01 -14.45
CA GLU A 281 -6.63 23.15 -13.85
C GLU A 281 -6.75 22.39 -12.54
N GLY A 282 -6.09 21.22 -12.44
CA GLY A 282 -6.36 20.24 -11.43
C GLY A 282 -7.69 19.51 -11.65
N HIS A 283 -7.90 18.39 -11.00
CA HIS A 283 -9.15 17.64 -11.12
C HIS A 283 -9.53 16.93 -9.81
N TRP A 284 -10.78 16.48 -9.73
CA TRP A 284 -11.23 15.68 -8.60
C TRP A 284 -10.79 14.22 -8.76
N ASN A 285 -9.93 13.78 -7.87
CA ASN A 285 -9.63 12.37 -7.63
C ASN A 285 -10.78 11.77 -6.80
N VAL A 286 -11.88 11.46 -7.48
CA VAL A 286 -13.13 11.02 -6.83
C VAL A 286 -12.96 9.64 -6.22
N ASN A 287 -12.14 8.78 -6.80
CA ASN A 287 -11.80 7.45 -6.28
C ASN A 287 -11.30 7.54 -4.83
N TRP A 288 -10.47 8.54 -4.54
CA TRP A 288 -9.85 8.72 -3.23
C TRP A 288 -10.39 9.92 -2.44
N GLY A 289 -11.34 10.67 -3.00
CA GLY A 289 -12.18 11.63 -2.28
C GLY A 289 -11.53 12.98 -1.97
N TYR A 290 -10.58 13.44 -2.79
CA TYR A 290 -9.98 14.78 -2.72
C TYR A 290 -9.66 15.32 -4.10
N ARG A 291 -9.37 16.62 -4.20
CA ARG A 291 -8.95 17.25 -5.45
C ARG A 291 -7.43 17.23 -5.54
N THR A 292 -6.88 16.85 -6.68
CA THR A 292 -5.45 17.00 -7.01
C THR A 292 -5.24 18.32 -7.78
N THR A 293 -4.11 18.97 -7.50
CA THR A 293 -3.75 20.22 -8.18
C THR A 293 -3.08 19.99 -9.53
N ASP A 294 -2.82 18.75 -9.93
CA ASP A 294 -1.97 18.37 -11.05
C ASP A 294 -0.57 18.99 -10.99
N GLY A 295 -0.14 19.38 -9.79
CA GLY A 295 1.21 19.89 -9.56
C GLY A 295 2.27 18.83 -9.81
N LEU A 296 2.02 17.59 -9.37
CA LEU A 296 2.73 16.40 -9.79
C LEU A 296 2.07 15.88 -11.07
N GLY A 297 2.53 16.38 -12.21
CA GLY A 297 1.99 16.04 -13.52
C GLY A 297 2.86 15.07 -14.29
N TYR A 298 2.49 14.82 -15.56
CA TYR A 298 3.17 13.87 -16.43
C TYR A 298 4.67 14.14 -16.58
N HIS A 299 5.04 15.41 -16.71
CA HIS A 299 6.45 15.82 -16.79
C HIS A 299 7.21 15.50 -15.51
N GLU A 300 6.63 15.81 -14.36
CA GLU A 300 7.24 15.59 -13.06
C GLU A 300 7.33 14.09 -12.72
N TYR A 301 6.38 13.25 -13.14
CA TYR A 301 6.49 11.80 -13.03
C TYR A 301 7.68 11.25 -13.82
N LEU A 302 7.84 11.70 -15.06
CA LEU A 302 8.96 11.31 -15.91
C LEU A 302 10.31 11.76 -15.32
N GLN A 303 10.38 12.99 -14.80
CA GLN A 303 11.58 13.49 -14.08
C GLN A 303 11.87 12.68 -12.81
N LEU A 304 10.84 12.32 -12.05
CA LEU A 304 11.02 11.51 -10.85
C LEU A 304 11.59 10.13 -11.20
N ALA A 305 11.06 9.48 -12.23
CA ALA A 305 11.62 8.20 -12.69
C ALA A 305 13.11 8.34 -13.08
N GLU A 306 13.47 9.38 -13.85
CA GLU A 306 14.86 9.69 -14.21
C GLU A 306 15.73 9.94 -12.95
N ASP A 307 15.23 10.72 -12.00
CA ASP A 307 15.92 11.07 -10.76
C ASP A 307 16.17 9.87 -9.85
N LEU A 308 15.30 8.86 -9.89
CA LEU A 308 15.42 7.59 -9.21
C LEU A 308 16.33 6.61 -9.96
N GLY A 309 16.68 6.88 -11.22
CA GLY A 309 17.40 5.95 -12.11
C GLY A 309 16.51 4.80 -12.60
N ALA A 310 15.19 5.00 -12.59
CA ALA A 310 14.18 4.02 -13.00
C ALA A 310 13.68 4.29 -14.42
N LYS A 311 13.31 3.22 -15.15
CA LYS A 311 12.60 3.35 -16.43
C LYS A 311 11.14 3.75 -16.16
N PRO A 312 10.61 4.77 -16.86
CA PRO A 312 9.18 5.08 -16.76
C PRO A 312 8.33 3.99 -17.44
N LEU A 313 7.34 3.48 -16.71
CA LEU A 313 6.28 2.60 -17.20
C LEU A 313 4.98 3.39 -17.09
N TYR A 314 4.44 3.77 -18.24
CA TYR A 314 3.24 4.61 -18.30
C TYR A 314 1.98 3.77 -18.47
N VAL A 315 0.96 4.06 -17.65
CA VAL A 315 -0.38 3.47 -17.75
C VAL A 315 -1.32 4.41 -18.46
N VAL A 316 -2.03 3.93 -19.47
CA VAL A 316 -2.98 4.73 -20.26
C VAL A 316 -4.42 4.31 -20.01
N ASN A 317 -5.31 5.28 -19.91
CA ASN A 317 -6.74 5.03 -19.87
C ASN A 317 -7.24 4.60 -21.25
N VAL A 318 -8.07 3.57 -21.30
CA VAL A 318 -8.67 3.01 -22.53
C VAL A 318 -10.07 3.58 -22.81
N GLY A 319 -10.43 4.69 -22.20
CA GLY A 319 -11.75 5.29 -22.29
C GLY A 319 -12.77 4.62 -21.36
N ILE A 320 -12.29 4.03 -20.25
CA ILE A 320 -13.10 3.42 -19.20
C ILE A 320 -12.86 4.18 -17.90
N TRP A 321 -13.90 4.40 -17.12
CA TRP A 321 -13.88 4.89 -15.74
C TRP A 321 -14.85 4.09 -14.90
N HIS A 322 -14.76 4.12 -13.58
CA HIS A 322 -15.56 3.24 -12.70
C HIS A 322 -17.08 3.40 -12.86
N GLY A 323 -17.56 4.56 -13.31
CA GLY A 323 -18.99 4.84 -13.53
C GLY A 323 -19.48 4.65 -14.97
N GLY A 324 -18.59 4.31 -15.92
CA GLY A 324 -18.97 4.16 -17.32
C GLY A 324 -17.80 4.08 -18.29
N GLU A 325 -18.11 4.23 -19.56
CA GLU A 325 -17.12 4.13 -20.64
C GLU A 325 -17.46 4.99 -21.86
N THR A 326 -16.46 5.37 -22.61
CA THR A 326 -16.63 5.89 -23.97
C THR A 326 -17.06 4.72 -24.88
N PRO A 327 -18.07 4.86 -25.76
CA PRO A 327 -18.38 3.80 -26.71
C PRO A 327 -17.14 3.34 -27.47
N TYR A 328 -16.97 2.01 -27.60
CA TYR A 328 -15.71 1.45 -28.08
C TYR A 328 -15.36 1.83 -29.52
N ASP A 329 -16.36 2.17 -30.35
CA ASP A 329 -16.20 2.71 -31.70
C ASP A 329 -15.80 4.18 -31.75
N SER A 330 -15.76 4.85 -30.61
CA SER A 330 -15.48 6.29 -30.43
C SER A 330 -14.24 6.56 -29.57
N ILE A 331 -13.36 5.57 -29.38
CA ILE A 331 -12.17 5.66 -28.49
C ILE A 331 -10.96 6.33 -29.14
N GLN A 332 -11.04 6.71 -30.41
CA GLN A 332 -9.89 7.31 -31.13
C GLN A 332 -9.25 8.51 -30.38
N PRO A 333 -10.00 9.40 -29.72
CA PRO A 333 -9.38 10.47 -28.93
C PRO A 333 -8.47 10.00 -27.80
N TRP A 334 -8.79 8.87 -27.18
CA TRP A 334 -7.96 8.26 -26.13
C TRP A 334 -6.68 7.63 -26.70
N ILE A 335 -6.78 7.01 -27.89
CA ILE A 335 -5.62 6.51 -28.63
C ILE A 335 -4.70 7.67 -29.03
N ASP A 336 -5.26 8.77 -29.55
CA ASP A 336 -4.49 9.95 -29.93
C ASP A 336 -3.79 10.57 -28.72
N GLU A 337 -4.45 10.63 -27.57
CA GLU A 337 -3.86 11.09 -26.30
C GLU A 337 -2.69 10.22 -25.85
N CYS A 338 -2.84 8.90 -25.93
CA CYS A 338 -1.75 7.94 -25.66
C CYS A 338 -0.55 8.19 -26.60
N MET A 339 -0.82 8.31 -27.92
CA MET A 339 0.24 8.52 -28.92
C MET A 339 0.94 9.87 -28.76
N ASN A 340 0.22 10.90 -28.32
CA ASN A 340 0.77 12.21 -28.01
C ASN A 340 1.63 12.19 -26.75
N ALA A 341 1.21 11.44 -25.71
CA ALA A 341 2.00 11.23 -24.50
C ALA A 341 3.33 10.53 -24.81
N LEU A 342 3.31 9.48 -25.64
CA LEU A 342 4.51 8.79 -26.10
C LEU A 342 5.41 9.72 -26.94
N GLU A 343 4.84 10.58 -27.78
CA GLU A 343 5.61 11.57 -28.52
C GLU A 343 6.24 12.62 -27.59
N TYR A 344 5.51 13.05 -26.54
CA TYR A 344 6.06 13.94 -25.52
C TYR A 344 7.27 13.28 -24.82
N ALA A 345 7.15 12.05 -24.38
CA ALA A 345 8.19 11.37 -23.64
C ALA A 345 9.39 10.95 -24.52
N ASN A 346 9.13 10.43 -25.72
CA ASN A 346 10.14 9.76 -26.55
C ASN A 346 10.47 10.48 -27.86
N GLY A 347 9.61 11.41 -28.31
CA GLY A 347 9.76 12.07 -29.60
C GLY A 347 10.96 13.04 -29.63
N PRO A 348 11.57 13.23 -30.80
CA PRO A 348 12.63 14.24 -30.98
C PRO A 348 12.07 15.65 -30.86
N VAL A 349 12.92 16.61 -30.52
CA VAL A 349 12.54 18.03 -30.34
C VAL A 349 11.96 18.70 -31.60
N THR A 350 12.06 18.04 -32.75
CA THR A 350 11.48 18.50 -34.05
C THR A 350 9.99 18.16 -34.17
N THR A 351 9.44 17.31 -33.33
CA THR A 351 8.02 16.99 -33.30
C THR A 351 7.25 17.98 -32.41
N LYS A 352 5.91 17.99 -32.52
CA LYS A 352 5.06 18.90 -31.73
C LYS A 352 5.29 18.71 -30.23
N TYR A 353 5.15 17.50 -29.76
CA TYR A 353 5.18 17.23 -28.31
C TYR A 353 6.61 17.04 -27.77
N GLY A 354 7.57 16.58 -28.59
CA GLY A 354 9.00 16.62 -28.24
C GLY A 354 9.52 18.07 -28.08
N ALA A 355 9.06 19.00 -28.93
CA ALA A 355 9.35 20.43 -28.75
C ALA A 355 8.71 21.00 -27.48
N MET A 356 7.50 20.53 -27.11
CA MET A 356 6.84 20.93 -25.87
C MET A 356 7.61 20.45 -24.63
N ARG A 357 8.08 19.19 -24.61
CA ARG A 357 8.97 18.67 -23.57
C ARG A 357 10.22 19.54 -23.41
N ALA A 358 10.86 19.92 -24.54
CA ALA A 358 12.04 20.77 -24.52
C ALA A 358 11.76 22.15 -23.93
N ARG A 359 10.60 22.75 -24.24
CA ARG A 359 10.17 24.03 -23.63
C ARG A 359 9.92 23.91 -22.13
N ASN A 360 9.50 22.72 -21.67
CA ASN A 360 9.33 22.41 -20.26
C ASN A 360 10.65 22.06 -19.57
N GLY A 361 11.81 22.31 -20.22
CA GLY A 361 13.13 22.18 -19.61
C GLY A 361 13.85 20.85 -19.86
N HIS A 362 13.26 19.90 -20.62
CA HIS A 362 13.87 18.60 -20.86
C HIS A 362 13.95 18.27 -22.37
N PRO A 363 15.01 18.67 -23.05
CA PRO A 363 15.16 18.45 -24.50
C PRO A 363 15.36 16.96 -24.86
N GLU A 364 16.02 16.19 -24.00
CA GLU A 364 16.28 14.76 -24.25
C GLU A 364 15.03 13.90 -24.00
N PRO A 365 14.83 12.78 -24.73
CA PRO A 365 13.77 11.82 -24.45
C PRO A 365 13.90 11.18 -23.06
N PHE A 366 12.79 10.95 -22.38
CA PHE A 366 12.74 10.22 -21.12
C PHE A 366 12.86 8.69 -21.26
N GLY A 367 12.53 8.15 -22.46
CA GLY A 367 12.75 6.75 -22.80
C GLY A 367 11.73 5.79 -22.17
N ILE A 368 10.44 6.00 -22.39
CA ILE A 368 9.40 5.01 -22.05
C ILE A 368 9.64 3.78 -22.93
N GLU A 369 9.88 2.64 -22.30
CA GLU A 369 10.06 1.34 -22.93
C GLU A 369 8.88 0.39 -22.67
N TYR A 370 8.13 0.62 -21.59
CA TYR A 370 6.98 -0.16 -21.16
C TYR A 370 5.72 0.71 -21.13
N LEU A 371 4.65 0.20 -21.70
CA LEU A 371 3.34 0.85 -21.73
C LEU A 371 2.25 -0.14 -21.32
N GLU A 372 1.49 0.22 -20.33
CA GLU A 372 0.34 -0.57 -19.89
C GLU A 372 -0.95 0.03 -20.45
N ILE A 373 -1.77 -0.82 -21.09
CA ILE A 373 -3.04 -0.45 -21.72
C ILE A 373 -4.18 -0.75 -20.74
N GLY A 374 -4.74 0.28 -20.11
CA GLY A 374 -5.77 0.17 -19.07
C GLY A 374 -5.21 -0.14 -17.69
N ASN A 375 -6.08 -0.14 -16.70
CA ASN A 375 -5.82 -0.56 -15.32
C ASN A 375 -6.99 -1.39 -14.83
N GLU A 376 -6.73 -2.66 -14.44
CA GLU A 376 -7.75 -3.57 -13.89
C GLU A 376 -9.03 -3.73 -14.76
N ASN A 377 -8.98 -3.42 -16.04
CA ASN A 377 -10.15 -3.35 -16.92
C ASN A 377 -10.61 -4.70 -17.48
N ASN A 378 -9.89 -5.78 -17.22
CA ASN A 378 -10.26 -7.13 -17.67
C ASN A 378 -11.38 -7.76 -16.82
N GLN A 379 -11.86 -7.08 -15.79
CA GLN A 379 -12.87 -7.59 -14.87
C GLN A 379 -14.29 -7.46 -15.43
N PRO A 380 -15.11 -8.48 -15.30
CA PRO A 380 -16.55 -8.33 -15.37
C PRO A 380 -17.04 -7.69 -14.05
N ASP A 381 -16.63 -6.46 -13.75
CA ASP A 381 -17.28 -5.70 -12.68
C ASP A 381 -18.68 -5.32 -13.16
N PRO A 382 -19.75 -5.77 -12.49
CA PRO A 382 -21.11 -5.37 -12.84
C PRO A 382 -21.33 -3.84 -12.80
N ARG A 383 -20.45 -3.11 -12.14
CA ARG A 383 -20.46 -1.64 -12.08
C ARG A 383 -19.80 -1.00 -13.30
N GLN A 384 -18.81 -1.66 -13.89
CA GLN A 384 -18.06 -1.14 -15.04
C GLN A 384 -18.64 -1.56 -16.39
N GLN A 385 -19.42 -2.63 -16.44
CA GLN A 385 -20.13 -3.14 -17.64
C GLN A 385 -19.29 -3.17 -18.93
N SER A 386 -17.96 -3.21 -18.82
CA SER A 386 -17.09 -3.19 -19.99
C SER A 386 -16.84 -4.58 -20.52
N ASP A 387 -17.66 -4.98 -21.49
CA ASP A 387 -17.47 -6.23 -22.24
C ASP A 387 -16.40 -6.08 -23.35
N HIS A 388 -15.83 -4.87 -23.53
CA HIS A 388 -15.01 -4.52 -24.70
C HIS A 388 -13.57 -4.13 -24.36
N TYR A 389 -13.02 -4.57 -23.23
CA TYR A 389 -11.62 -4.23 -22.91
C TYR A 389 -10.64 -4.76 -23.97
N TYR A 390 -10.84 -5.99 -24.45
CA TYR A 390 -9.91 -6.62 -25.40
C TYR A 390 -9.96 -5.95 -26.77
N GLU A 391 -11.15 -5.54 -27.25
CA GLU A 391 -11.33 -4.81 -28.49
C GLU A 391 -10.71 -3.42 -28.41
N ARG A 392 -10.80 -2.74 -27.26
CA ARG A 392 -10.12 -1.47 -27.00
C ARG A 392 -8.61 -1.65 -26.99
N TYR A 393 -8.13 -2.64 -26.24
CA TYR A 393 -6.71 -3.01 -26.17
C TYR A 393 -6.14 -3.24 -27.58
N GLU A 394 -6.83 -4.01 -28.43
CA GLU A 394 -6.39 -4.31 -29.78
C GLU A 394 -6.21 -3.04 -30.63
N GLN A 395 -7.09 -2.07 -30.50
CA GLN A 395 -6.96 -0.78 -31.22
C GLN A 395 -5.74 0.02 -30.75
N PHE A 396 -5.53 0.11 -29.43
CA PHE A 396 -4.33 0.73 -28.87
C PHE A 396 -3.06 0.00 -29.30
N TYR A 397 -3.05 -1.33 -29.17
CA TYR A 397 -1.91 -2.17 -29.57
C TYR A 397 -1.50 -1.93 -31.02
N LYS A 398 -2.46 -1.92 -31.96
CA LYS A 398 -2.20 -1.67 -33.38
C LYS A 398 -1.59 -0.30 -33.62
N ALA A 399 -2.13 0.74 -33.00
CA ALA A 399 -1.65 2.11 -33.13
C ALA A 399 -0.22 2.27 -32.57
N ILE A 400 0.03 1.75 -31.36
CA ILE A 400 1.32 1.80 -30.69
C ILE A 400 2.36 1.02 -31.49
N ARG A 401 2.08 -0.23 -31.83
CA ARG A 401 3.01 -1.11 -32.55
C ARG A 401 3.40 -0.57 -33.92
N ALA A 402 2.51 0.13 -34.59
CA ALA A 402 2.78 0.76 -35.90
C ALA A 402 3.85 1.88 -35.80
N LYS A 403 3.92 2.62 -34.72
CA LYS A 403 4.86 3.76 -34.55
C LYS A 403 6.03 3.43 -33.64
N TYR A 404 5.83 2.56 -32.65
CA TYR A 404 6.81 2.14 -31.65
C TYR A 404 6.94 0.59 -31.60
N PRO A 405 7.55 -0.05 -32.62
CA PRO A 405 7.59 -1.52 -32.72
C PRO A 405 8.30 -2.21 -31.56
N GLU A 406 9.25 -1.54 -30.92
CA GLU A 406 10.03 -2.08 -29.78
C GLU A 406 9.37 -1.86 -28.41
N MET A 407 8.25 -1.13 -28.34
CA MET A 407 7.55 -0.87 -27.09
C MET A 407 7.08 -2.18 -26.45
N LYS A 408 7.37 -2.39 -25.21
CA LYS A 408 6.82 -3.50 -24.40
C LYS A 408 5.41 -3.15 -23.98
N ILE A 409 4.43 -3.91 -24.48
CA ILE A 409 3.01 -3.64 -24.25
C ILE A 409 2.46 -4.61 -23.21
N ILE A 410 1.81 -4.05 -22.20
CA ILE A 410 1.26 -4.77 -21.04
C ILE A 410 -0.27 -4.74 -21.14
N GLY A 411 -0.90 -5.91 -20.93
CA GLY A 411 -2.35 -6.06 -20.87
C GLY A 411 -2.82 -6.59 -19.53
N ASN A 412 -3.98 -6.14 -19.06
CA ASN A 412 -4.55 -6.53 -17.79
C ASN A 412 -5.16 -7.94 -17.86
N VAL A 413 -4.89 -8.82 -16.90
CA VAL A 413 -5.43 -10.18 -16.85
C VAL A 413 -5.97 -10.61 -15.51
N VAL A 414 -5.39 -10.16 -14.39
CA VAL A 414 -5.85 -10.52 -13.05
C VAL A 414 -6.00 -9.26 -12.20
N ALA A 415 -7.19 -9.11 -11.61
CA ALA A 415 -7.46 -8.15 -10.55
C ALA A 415 -8.56 -8.75 -9.67
N TRP A 416 -8.56 -8.45 -8.38
CA TRP A 416 -9.62 -8.78 -7.41
C TRP A 416 -10.03 -10.27 -7.25
N GLY A 417 -9.35 -11.23 -7.85
CA GLY A 417 -9.59 -12.60 -7.44
C GLY A 417 -9.66 -13.69 -8.49
N ASP A 418 -9.63 -13.39 -9.74
CA ASP A 418 -9.54 -14.43 -10.76
C ASP A 418 -8.06 -14.71 -11.10
N ASP A 419 -7.57 -15.89 -10.73
CA ASP A 419 -6.19 -16.31 -10.96
C ASP A 419 -5.98 -16.97 -12.32
N ASN A 420 -6.94 -16.87 -13.24
CA ASN A 420 -6.85 -17.56 -14.51
C ASN A 420 -6.64 -16.56 -15.67
N PRO A 421 -5.41 -16.37 -16.15
CA PRO A 421 -5.12 -15.54 -17.31
C PRO A 421 -5.61 -16.24 -18.61
N LYS A 422 -6.90 -16.25 -18.87
CA LYS A 422 -7.48 -16.86 -20.07
C LYS A 422 -7.14 -16.13 -21.36
N TRP A 423 -6.71 -14.89 -21.21
CA TRP A 423 -6.58 -13.98 -22.34
C TRP A 423 -5.27 -14.08 -23.12
N GLY A 424 -4.16 -14.37 -22.45
CA GLY A 424 -2.80 -14.23 -22.99
C GLY A 424 -2.44 -15.14 -24.18
N SER A 425 -3.23 -16.17 -24.50
CA SER A 425 -2.93 -17.09 -25.61
C SER A 425 -3.48 -16.64 -26.97
N GLU A 426 -4.43 -15.72 -26.99
CA GLU A 426 -5.17 -15.36 -28.23
C GLU A 426 -4.88 -13.93 -28.71
N GLN A 427 -4.36 -13.06 -27.86
CA GLN A 427 -4.07 -11.67 -28.18
C GLN A 427 -2.57 -11.38 -28.15
N PRO A 428 -2.03 -10.56 -29.07
CA PRO A 428 -0.64 -10.19 -29.04
C PRO A 428 -0.35 -9.27 -27.85
N VAL A 429 0.48 -9.72 -26.94
CA VAL A 429 0.91 -9.02 -25.73
C VAL A 429 2.34 -9.40 -25.37
N ASP A 430 3.13 -8.47 -24.81
CA ASP A 430 4.48 -8.78 -24.34
C ASP A 430 4.45 -9.23 -22.88
N LEU A 431 3.67 -8.56 -22.03
CA LEU A 431 3.50 -8.89 -20.61
C LEU A 431 2.02 -8.91 -20.21
N LEU A 432 1.73 -9.79 -19.26
CA LEU A 432 0.42 -9.91 -18.62
C LEU A 432 0.51 -9.31 -17.23
N ASP A 433 -0.37 -8.36 -16.92
CA ASP A 433 -0.43 -7.72 -15.62
C ASP A 433 -1.35 -8.48 -14.65
N GLU A 434 -0.79 -8.87 -13.50
CA GLU A 434 -1.47 -9.61 -12.45
C GLU A 434 -1.44 -8.81 -11.13
N HIS A 435 -2.60 -8.60 -10.49
CA HIS A 435 -2.75 -7.89 -9.22
C HIS A 435 -3.19 -8.81 -8.08
N TYR A 436 -2.52 -8.73 -6.92
CA TYR A 436 -2.79 -9.60 -5.77
C TYR A 436 -2.85 -8.84 -4.46
N TYR A 437 -4.05 -8.73 -3.90
CA TYR A 437 -4.32 -8.20 -2.57
C TYR A 437 -4.89 -9.31 -1.69
N ARG A 438 -4.01 -9.98 -0.92
CA ARG A 438 -4.31 -11.26 -0.25
C ARG A 438 -3.80 -11.28 1.20
N SER A 439 -4.01 -12.43 1.88
CA SER A 439 -3.47 -12.69 3.22
C SER A 439 -1.98 -13.08 3.17
N PRO A 440 -1.26 -12.99 4.30
CA PRO A 440 0.12 -13.48 4.39
C PRO A 440 0.24 -14.96 3.99
N ASP A 441 -0.75 -15.77 4.37
CA ASP A 441 -0.77 -17.20 4.06
C ASP A 441 -0.92 -17.47 2.58
N TRP A 442 -1.76 -16.69 1.88
CA TRP A 442 -1.87 -16.80 0.43
C TRP A 442 -0.52 -16.49 -0.25
N PHE A 443 0.15 -15.43 0.16
CA PHE A 443 1.45 -15.05 -0.41
C PHE A 443 2.52 -16.12 -0.15
N ALA A 444 2.56 -16.69 1.05
CA ALA A 444 3.48 -17.78 1.37
C ALA A 444 3.16 -19.06 0.58
N ALA A 445 1.88 -19.41 0.42
CA ALA A 445 1.44 -20.54 -0.40
C ALA A 445 1.77 -20.34 -1.90
N ALA A 446 1.79 -19.08 -2.36
CA ALA A 446 2.11 -18.71 -3.75
C ALA A 446 3.62 -18.76 -4.07
N PHE A 447 4.48 -19.26 -3.16
CA PHE A 447 5.92 -19.41 -3.38
C PHE A 447 6.28 -20.16 -4.67
N GLN A 448 5.46 -21.13 -5.07
CA GLN A 448 5.64 -21.95 -6.28
C GLN A 448 4.64 -21.62 -7.40
N LYS A 449 3.94 -20.49 -7.30
CA LYS A 449 2.87 -20.12 -8.24
C LYS A 449 3.33 -20.16 -9.71
N TYR A 450 4.47 -19.60 -10.00
CA TYR A 450 4.99 -19.45 -11.36
C TYR A 450 5.76 -20.67 -11.88
N ASP A 451 5.96 -21.72 -11.06
CA ASP A 451 6.68 -22.94 -11.48
C ASP A 451 5.99 -23.65 -12.65
N SER A 452 4.67 -23.54 -12.75
CA SER A 452 3.84 -24.19 -13.77
C SER A 452 3.50 -23.33 -14.99
N TYR A 453 3.93 -22.04 -15.03
CA TYR A 453 3.64 -21.15 -16.15
C TYR A 453 4.42 -21.54 -17.39
N ASP A 454 3.83 -21.26 -18.57
CA ASP A 454 4.47 -21.46 -19.85
C ASP A 454 5.69 -20.54 -20.02
N ARG A 455 6.87 -21.14 -20.12
CA ARG A 455 8.14 -20.40 -20.29
C ARG A 455 8.29 -19.73 -21.65
N GLN A 456 7.50 -20.15 -22.65
CA GLN A 456 7.49 -19.59 -24.01
C GLN A 456 6.35 -18.59 -24.23
N GLY A 457 5.45 -18.46 -23.26
CA GLY A 457 4.35 -17.52 -23.30
C GLY A 457 4.79 -16.06 -23.01
N PRO A 458 3.82 -15.14 -22.98
CA PRO A 458 4.05 -13.76 -22.53
C PRO A 458 4.69 -13.74 -21.14
N LYS A 459 5.48 -12.69 -20.86
CA LYS A 459 6.03 -12.50 -19.53
C LYS A 459 4.96 -12.02 -18.57
N VAL A 460 5.22 -12.15 -17.27
CA VAL A 460 4.33 -11.66 -16.23
C VAL A 460 4.89 -10.36 -15.65
N TYR A 461 4.02 -9.40 -15.49
CA TYR A 461 4.18 -8.25 -14.64
C TYR A 461 3.26 -8.42 -13.42
N VAL A 462 3.82 -8.47 -12.22
CA VAL A 462 3.03 -8.39 -10.99
C VAL A 462 2.89 -6.90 -10.66
N GLY A 463 1.87 -6.26 -11.24
CA GLY A 463 1.75 -4.80 -11.27
C GLY A 463 1.39 -4.21 -9.93
N GLU A 464 0.57 -4.92 -9.18
CA GLU A 464 0.19 -4.51 -7.82
C GLU A 464 0.11 -5.72 -6.90
N TYR A 465 0.80 -5.67 -5.77
CA TYR A 465 0.65 -6.67 -4.73
C TYR A 465 0.92 -6.10 -3.34
N ALA A 466 0.13 -6.51 -2.38
CA ALA A 466 0.33 -6.28 -0.95
C ALA A 466 -0.50 -7.25 -0.12
N VAL A 467 -0.06 -7.51 1.11
CA VAL A 467 -0.89 -8.17 2.10
C VAL A 467 -1.94 -7.17 2.62
N THR A 468 -3.21 -7.40 2.29
CA THR A 468 -4.33 -6.52 2.69
C THR A 468 -5.36 -7.21 3.57
N ASN A 469 -5.25 -8.52 3.75
CA ASN A 469 -6.23 -9.34 4.45
C ASN A 469 -5.60 -10.08 5.63
N GLY A 470 -6.45 -10.54 6.53
CA GLY A 470 -6.03 -11.35 7.68
C GLY A 470 -5.15 -10.58 8.65
N TYR A 471 -4.35 -11.30 9.36
CA TYR A 471 -3.46 -10.80 10.42
C TYR A 471 -2.28 -9.92 9.94
N GLY A 472 -2.06 -9.81 8.63
CA GLY A 472 -1.11 -8.89 8.01
C GLY A 472 -1.69 -7.55 7.56
N LYS A 473 -2.99 -7.34 7.71
CA LYS A 473 -3.74 -6.20 7.13
C LYS A 473 -3.16 -4.81 7.42
N LEU A 474 -2.46 -4.64 8.53
CA LEU A 474 -1.90 -3.33 8.91
C LEU A 474 -0.44 -3.12 8.46
N GLY A 475 0.13 -4.01 7.64
CA GLY A 475 1.52 -3.89 7.19
C GLY A 475 2.54 -4.21 8.28
N ASN A 476 2.25 -5.21 9.12
CA ASN A 476 3.12 -5.72 10.18
C ASN A 476 4.17 -6.71 9.64
N MET A 477 4.94 -7.34 10.54
CA MET A 477 5.98 -8.31 10.15
C MET A 477 5.42 -9.54 9.44
N ASN A 478 4.19 -10.00 9.77
CA ASN A 478 3.55 -11.10 9.04
C ASN A 478 3.28 -10.75 7.57
N ALA A 479 2.85 -9.50 7.30
CA ALA A 479 2.68 -9.02 5.93
C ALA A 479 4.00 -9.09 5.16
N ALA A 480 5.02 -8.48 5.73
CA ALA A 480 6.35 -8.42 5.14
C ALA A 480 6.94 -9.80 4.83
N LEU A 481 6.73 -10.78 5.73
CA LEU A 481 7.22 -12.15 5.52
C LEU A 481 6.44 -12.90 4.44
N GLY A 482 5.12 -12.75 4.37
CA GLY A 482 4.33 -13.32 3.28
C GLY A 482 4.80 -12.79 1.92
N GLU A 483 4.96 -11.48 1.81
CA GLU A 483 5.48 -10.80 0.63
C GLU A 483 6.90 -11.24 0.28
N ALA A 484 7.80 -11.36 1.28
CA ALA A 484 9.17 -11.84 1.07
C ALA A 484 9.22 -13.26 0.49
N VAL A 485 8.40 -14.17 1.02
CA VAL A 485 8.29 -15.55 0.51
C VAL A 485 7.80 -15.57 -0.94
N TYR A 486 6.81 -14.77 -1.26
CA TYR A 486 6.31 -14.61 -2.62
C TYR A 486 7.38 -14.07 -3.57
N MET A 487 8.13 -13.03 -3.16
CA MET A 487 9.23 -12.46 -3.92
C MET A 487 10.35 -13.49 -4.16
N MET A 488 10.65 -14.35 -3.18
CA MET A 488 11.59 -15.47 -3.38
C MET A 488 11.10 -16.44 -4.47
N GLY A 489 9.80 -16.70 -4.54
CA GLY A 489 9.17 -17.48 -5.61
C GLY A 489 9.27 -16.81 -6.99
N ILE A 490 9.08 -15.49 -7.05
CA ILE A 490 9.28 -14.68 -8.26
C ILE A 490 10.73 -14.78 -8.74
N GLU A 491 11.71 -14.64 -7.86
CA GLU A 491 13.14 -14.73 -8.21
C GLU A 491 13.53 -16.11 -8.78
N ASN A 492 12.92 -17.18 -8.28
CA ASN A 492 13.11 -18.54 -8.81
C ASN A 492 12.57 -18.69 -10.24
N ASN A 493 11.70 -17.79 -10.69
CA ASN A 493 10.97 -17.81 -11.93
C ASN A 493 11.19 -16.55 -12.79
N GLY A 494 12.40 -15.99 -12.77
CA GLY A 494 12.75 -14.77 -13.50
C GLY A 494 12.68 -14.89 -15.04
N ASP A 495 12.54 -16.09 -15.57
CA ASP A 495 12.24 -16.36 -16.99
C ASP A 495 10.73 -16.26 -17.32
N VAL A 496 9.87 -16.20 -16.31
CA VAL A 496 8.43 -15.96 -16.42
C VAL A 496 8.09 -14.55 -15.95
N VAL A 497 8.51 -14.18 -14.74
CA VAL A 497 8.18 -12.87 -14.16
C VAL A 497 9.28 -11.86 -14.53
N GLU A 498 8.91 -10.88 -15.34
CA GLU A 498 9.83 -9.83 -15.80
C GLU A 498 9.84 -8.63 -14.86
N LEU A 499 8.67 -8.23 -14.34
CA LEU A 499 8.47 -7.04 -13.50
C LEU A 499 7.62 -7.36 -12.27
N ALA A 500 7.89 -6.67 -11.16
CA ALA A 500 7.05 -6.70 -9.96
C ALA A 500 7.11 -5.36 -9.20
N SER A 501 5.98 -4.86 -8.71
CA SER A 501 5.88 -3.63 -7.92
C SER A 501 4.86 -3.75 -6.79
N TYR A 502 5.27 -3.36 -5.58
CA TYR A 502 4.39 -3.27 -4.41
C TYR A 502 3.44 -2.07 -4.52
N ALA A 503 2.20 -2.23 -4.09
CA ALA A 503 1.16 -1.20 -4.12
C ALA A 503 0.26 -1.23 -2.87
N PRO A 504 -0.17 -0.04 -2.35
CA PRO A 504 0.33 1.31 -2.63
C PRO A 504 1.61 1.67 -1.84
N ILE A 505 2.31 2.74 -2.28
CA ILE A 505 3.56 3.14 -1.65
C ILE A 505 3.33 4.03 -0.42
N PHE A 506 2.53 5.09 -0.56
CA PHE A 506 2.47 6.21 0.37
C PHE A 506 1.13 6.33 1.09
N VAL A 507 1.18 6.66 2.38
CA VAL A 507 0.02 7.12 3.14
C VAL A 507 0.36 8.31 4.02
N ASN A 508 -0.39 9.41 3.86
CA ASN A 508 -0.42 10.48 4.85
C ASN A 508 -1.29 10.03 6.03
N GLU A 509 -0.69 9.92 7.23
CA GLU A 509 -1.38 9.42 8.44
C GLU A 509 -2.57 10.29 8.87
N ASN A 510 -2.65 11.52 8.36
CA ASN A 510 -3.77 12.42 8.68
C ASN A 510 -5.04 12.11 7.87
N ASP A 511 -4.94 11.49 6.68
CA ASP A 511 -6.09 11.11 5.85
C ASP A 511 -5.80 9.82 5.07
N ALA A 512 -5.89 8.68 5.75
CA ALA A 512 -5.69 7.38 5.14
C ALA A 512 -7.01 6.83 4.58
N ARG A 513 -7.06 6.61 3.27
CA ARG A 513 -8.21 6.04 2.54
C ARG A 513 -8.04 4.56 2.27
N TRP A 514 -6.79 4.09 2.22
CA TRP A 514 -6.41 2.72 2.00
C TRP A 514 -5.26 2.32 2.93
N ARG A 515 -5.21 1.07 3.34
CA ARG A 515 -4.12 0.43 4.08
C ARG A 515 -4.03 -1.06 3.70
N PRO A 516 -2.83 -1.68 3.77
CA PRO A 516 -1.55 -1.10 4.21
C PRO A 516 -0.84 -0.33 3.10
N ASP A 517 0.16 0.46 3.51
CA ASP A 517 1.04 1.19 2.61
C ASP A 517 2.49 0.99 3.04
N MET A 518 3.42 1.05 2.10
CA MET A 518 4.83 0.76 2.34
C MET A 518 5.52 1.85 3.16
N ILE A 519 5.19 3.13 2.90
CA ILE A 519 5.78 4.31 3.55
C ILE A 519 4.68 5.14 4.17
N ARG A 520 4.77 5.35 5.48
CA ARG A 520 3.84 6.19 6.24
C ARG A 520 4.50 7.53 6.57
N PHE A 521 3.76 8.62 6.45
CA PHE A 521 4.30 9.96 6.68
C PHE A 521 3.26 10.96 7.17
N ASN A 522 3.74 12.14 7.58
CA ASN A 522 2.96 13.36 7.79
C ASN A 522 3.76 14.57 7.26
N SER A 523 3.38 15.79 7.65
CA SER A 523 4.06 17.02 7.21
C SER A 523 5.56 17.06 7.56
N SER A 524 6.02 16.33 8.58
CA SER A 524 7.38 16.47 9.15
C SER A 524 8.13 15.16 9.38
N ARG A 525 7.45 14.01 9.35
CA ARG A 525 8.02 12.70 9.66
C ARG A 525 7.71 11.68 8.59
N VAL A 526 8.61 10.73 8.42
CA VAL A 526 8.47 9.61 7.48
C VAL A 526 9.00 8.33 8.12
N MET A 527 8.38 7.19 7.82
CA MET A 527 8.88 5.89 8.23
C MET A 527 8.55 4.80 7.19
N GLY A 528 9.40 3.76 7.12
CA GLY A 528 9.13 2.52 6.40
C GLY A 528 8.46 1.49 7.29
N THR A 529 7.45 0.80 6.76
CA THR A 529 6.88 -0.40 7.38
C THR A 529 7.84 -1.58 7.25
N PRO A 530 7.61 -2.72 7.93
CA PRO A 530 8.36 -3.94 7.65
C PRO A 530 8.37 -4.34 6.16
N SER A 531 7.25 -4.14 5.44
CA SER A 531 7.18 -4.36 3.99
C SER A 531 8.14 -3.44 3.22
N TYR A 532 8.32 -2.18 3.63
CA TYR A 532 9.32 -1.30 3.01
C TYR A 532 10.72 -1.91 3.07
N TYR A 533 11.12 -2.45 4.21
CA TYR A 533 12.44 -3.06 4.35
C TYR A 533 12.59 -4.35 3.54
N VAL A 534 11.51 -5.14 3.39
CA VAL A 534 11.53 -6.28 2.46
C VAL A 534 11.71 -5.80 1.01
N GLN A 535 10.93 -4.80 0.57
CA GLN A 535 11.04 -4.22 -0.78
C GLN A 535 12.41 -3.56 -1.02
N GLN A 536 13.11 -3.13 0.02
CA GLN A 536 14.46 -2.59 -0.06
C GLN A 536 15.51 -3.71 -0.14
N LEU A 537 15.41 -4.72 0.74
CA LEU A 537 16.41 -5.77 0.86
C LEU A 537 16.43 -6.73 -0.32
N MET A 538 15.25 -7.09 -0.85
CA MET A 538 15.15 -8.06 -1.94
C MET A 538 15.88 -7.60 -3.23
N PRO A 539 15.67 -6.37 -3.73
CA PRO A 539 16.43 -5.84 -4.86
C PRO A 539 17.91 -5.65 -4.58
N GLN A 540 18.30 -5.17 -3.39
CA GLN A 540 19.70 -4.94 -3.00
C GLN A 540 20.50 -6.24 -2.90
N HIS A 541 19.82 -7.35 -2.67
CA HIS A 541 20.41 -8.67 -2.55
C HIS A 541 19.87 -9.63 -3.61
N LEU A 542 19.86 -9.19 -4.85
CA LEU A 542 19.39 -9.95 -6.00
C LEU A 542 20.60 -10.44 -6.81
N GLY A 543 20.67 -11.75 -7.07
CA GLY A 543 21.63 -12.30 -8.03
C GLY A 543 21.10 -12.27 -9.46
N THR A 544 21.95 -12.60 -10.43
CA THR A 544 21.59 -12.62 -11.85
C THR A 544 20.95 -13.92 -12.30
N GLN A 545 21.12 -15.00 -11.52
CA GLN A 545 20.57 -16.32 -11.86
C GLN A 545 20.16 -17.09 -10.61
N ALA A 546 18.99 -17.74 -10.65
CA ALA A 546 18.55 -18.64 -9.59
C ALA A 546 19.47 -19.86 -9.47
N VAL A 547 19.58 -20.40 -8.27
CA VAL A 547 20.32 -21.64 -7.95
C VAL A 547 19.36 -22.61 -7.28
N LYS A 548 19.40 -23.87 -7.67
CA LYS A 548 18.54 -24.90 -7.12
C LYS A 548 18.81 -25.12 -5.64
N VAL A 549 17.78 -25.05 -4.84
CA VAL A 549 17.78 -25.33 -3.40
C VAL A 549 16.99 -26.60 -3.12
N VAL A 550 17.56 -27.48 -2.27
CA VAL A 550 16.85 -28.63 -1.72
C VAL A 550 16.78 -28.46 -0.20
N GLN A 551 15.58 -28.19 0.28
CA GLN A 551 15.34 -28.01 1.71
C GLN A 551 14.74 -29.27 2.32
N ASN A 552 15.33 -29.73 3.44
CA ASN A 552 14.75 -30.75 4.28
C ASN A 552 14.39 -30.11 5.63
N ASP A 553 13.10 -29.92 5.83
CA ASP A 553 12.52 -29.39 7.07
C ASP A 553 11.78 -30.55 7.78
N PRO A 554 12.30 -31.07 8.91
CA PRO A 554 11.68 -32.16 9.64
C PRO A 554 10.33 -31.77 10.27
N TYR A 555 9.99 -30.47 10.27
CA TYR A 555 8.73 -29.96 10.82
C TYR A 555 7.71 -29.56 9.74
N LYS A 556 8.08 -29.58 8.46
CA LYS A 556 7.16 -29.22 7.38
C LYS A 556 5.94 -30.15 7.40
N GLY A 557 4.75 -29.57 7.44
CA GLY A 557 3.47 -30.30 7.51
C GLY A 557 3.20 -31.02 8.84
N LYS A 558 3.97 -30.75 9.89
CA LYS A 558 3.70 -31.26 11.25
C LYS A 558 3.20 -30.14 12.13
N VAL A 559 2.13 -30.39 12.87
CA VAL A 559 1.62 -29.48 13.89
C VAL A 559 2.72 -29.26 14.93
N ARG A 560 3.20 -28.02 15.06
CA ARG A 560 3.95 -27.65 16.26
C ARG A 560 2.95 -27.60 17.40
N LYS A 561 3.10 -28.51 18.40
CA LYS A 561 2.28 -28.41 19.60
C LYS A 561 2.56 -27.05 20.23
N PRO A 562 1.53 -26.21 20.46
CA PRO A 562 1.74 -24.95 21.16
C PRO A 562 2.38 -25.23 22.52
N LEU A 563 3.34 -24.37 22.93
CA LEU A 563 4.03 -24.45 24.22
C LEU A 563 3.08 -24.26 25.41
N THR A 564 1.90 -23.73 25.18
CA THR A 564 0.80 -23.56 26.16
C THR A 564 -0.37 -24.47 25.78
N PRO A 565 -1.04 -25.12 26.75
CA PRO A 565 -2.28 -25.85 26.51
C PRO A 565 -3.30 -24.93 25.82
N LYS A 566 -3.91 -25.42 24.75
CA LYS A 566 -4.97 -24.68 24.08
C LYS A 566 -6.16 -24.52 25.02
N GLN A 567 -6.50 -23.31 25.34
CA GLN A 567 -7.73 -22.98 26.08
C GLN A 567 -8.92 -22.91 25.11
N ASN A 568 -9.32 -24.07 24.58
CA ASN A 568 -10.42 -24.13 23.62
C ASN A 568 -11.75 -23.82 24.28
N ARG A 569 -12.61 -23.13 23.59
CA ARG A 569 -14.02 -22.92 23.96
C ARG A 569 -14.93 -23.32 22.81
N VAL A 570 -16.21 -23.51 23.13
CA VAL A 570 -17.25 -23.79 22.14
C VAL A 570 -18.35 -22.72 22.24
N GLY A 571 -19.22 -22.65 21.26
CA GLY A 571 -20.28 -21.68 21.26
C GLY A 571 -21.19 -21.72 20.03
N PHE A 572 -21.86 -20.62 19.79
CA PHE A 572 -22.89 -20.46 18.79
C PHE A 572 -22.64 -19.25 17.90
N GLY A 573 -23.16 -19.33 16.69
CA GLY A 573 -23.17 -18.22 15.76
C GLY A 573 -24.34 -18.28 14.77
N THR A 574 -24.48 -17.21 14.01
CA THR A 574 -25.44 -17.14 12.90
C THR A 574 -24.89 -16.29 11.76
N TRP A 575 -25.41 -16.53 10.56
CA TRP A 575 -25.13 -15.72 9.38
C TRP A 575 -26.47 -15.30 8.76
N ASN A 576 -26.77 -14.02 8.77
CA ASN A 576 -28.03 -13.45 8.28
C ASN A 576 -29.29 -14.20 8.74
N THR A 577 -29.32 -14.72 9.99
CA THR A 577 -30.34 -15.63 10.51
C THR A 577 -30.59 -15.36 11.99
N ARG A 578 -31.85 -15.45 12.40
CA ARG A 578 -32.28 -15.55 13.80
C ARG A 578 -32.33 -17.02 14.20
N ALA A 579 -31.69 -17.37 15.29
CA ALA A 579 -31.66 -18.74 15.77
C ALA A 579 -31.68 -18.78 17.31
N THR A 580 -32.16 -19.89 17.84
CA THR A 580 -32.26 -20.21 19.29
C THR A 580 -31.42 -21.45 19.57
N PHE A 581 -30.63 -21.40 20.64
CA PHE A 581 -29.76 -22.49 21.07
C PHE A 581 -30.03 -22.82 22.54
N GLU A 582 -29.99 -24.13 22.90
CA GLU A 582 -29.98 -24.52 24.30
C GLU A 582 -28.60 -24.24 24.89
N ALA A 583 -28.55 -23.49 26.00
CA ALA A 583 -27.32 -23.09 26.67
C ALA A 583 -27.57 -22.98 28.19
N ASP A 584 -27.08 -23.96 28.93
CA ASP A 584 -27.14 -24.04 30.38
C ASP A 584 -25.98 -23.33 31.08
N LYS A 585 -24.94 -23.02 30.34
CA LYS A 585 -23.69 -22.38 30.80
C LYS A 585 -23.69 -20.88 30.65
N ASP A 586 -22.74 -20.23 31.29
CA ASP A 586 -22.49 -18.80 31.12
C ASP A 586 -21.82 -18.53 29.77
N MET A 587 -22.28 -17.46 29.09
CA MET A 587 -21.86 -17.10 27.74
C MET A 587 -21.20 -15.72 27.71
N ASP A 588 -20.21 -15.56 26.81
CA ASP A 588 -19.68 -14.29 26.35
C ASP A 588 -20.39 -13.93 25.03
N TYR A 589 -21.03 -12.75 24.99
CA TYR A 589 -21.65 -12.23 23.77
C TYR A 589 -20.63 -11.40 23.00
N VAL A 590 -19.83 -12.09 22.18
CA VAL A 590 -18.70 -11.48 21.49
C VAL A 590 -19.15 -10.53 20.38
N TYR A 591 -20.06 -11.01 19.51
CA TYR A 591 -20.62 -10.20 18.45
C TYR A 591 -22.04 -10.64 18.08
N GLY A 592 -22.95 -9.70 17.95
CA GLY A 592 -24.36 -9.94 17.59
C GLY A 592 -25.34 -9.39 18.62
N ASP A 593 -26.65 -9.64 18.38
CA ASP A 593 -27.74 -9.17 19.23
C ASP A 593 -28.30 -10.34 20.07
N TRP A 594 -27.52 -10.77 21.06
CA TRP A 594 -27.81 -11.97 21.84
C TRP A 594 -28.66 -11.67 23.08
N GLN A 595 -29.57 -12.57 23.38
CA GLN A 595 -30.42 -12.54 24.58
C GLN A 595 -30.52 -13.93 25.21
N LYS A 596 -30.26 -14.01 26.51
CA LYS A 596 -30.54 -15.23 27.32
C LYS A 596 -31.98 -15.23 27.76
N ASP A 597 -32.65 -16.39 27.63
CA ASP A 597 -33.99 -16.63 28.09
C ASP A 597 -34.09 -18.03 28.72
N GLY A 598 -34.01 -18.09 30.05
CA GLY A 598 -33.91 -19.35 30.79
C GLY A 598 -32.64 -20.13 30.37
N ASN A 599 -32.86 -21.37 29.90
CA ASN A 599 -31.82 -22.27 29.42
C ASN A 599 -31.54 -22.12 27.92
N THR A 600 -31.95 -21.02 27.29
CA THR A 600 -31.70 -20.76 25.87
C THR A 600 -31.00 -19.43 25.66
N VAL A 601 -30.23 -19.35 24.57
CA VAL A 601 -29.64 -18.13 24.04
C VAL A 601 -30.14 -17.90 22.63
N ARG A 602 -30.56 -16.71 22.33
CA ARG A 602 -31.21 -16.35 21.06
C ARG A 602 -30.49 -15.18 20.39
N GLN A 603 -30.15 -15.33 19.12
CA GLN A 603 -29.76 -14.23 18.24
C GLN A 603 -31.00 -13.56 17.66
N LYS A 604 -31.25 -12.29 18.01
CA LYS A 604 -32.45 -11.52 17.62
C LYS A 604 -32.29 -10.74 16.32
N GLY A 605 -31.02 -10.42 15.95
CA GLY A 605 -30.67 -9.71 14.72
C GLY A 605 -30.44 -10.66 13.55
N ARG A 606 -30.21 -10.08 12.36
CA ARG A 606 -29.78 -10.80 11.15
C ARG A 606 -28.37 -10.36 10.75
N LYS A 607 -27.48 -10.16 11.70
CA LYS A 607 -26.07 -9.86 11.43
C LYS A 607 -25.35 -11.10 10.91
N GLU A 608 -24.29 -10.88 10.17
CA GLU A 608 -23.43 -11.93 9.64
C GLU A 608 -22.27 -12.21 10.58
N GLY A 609 -21.90 -13.49 10.73
CA GLY A 609 -20.74 -13.90 11.53
C GLY A 609 -20.88 -13.67 13.03
N THR A 610 -22.09 -13.77 13.60
CA THR A 610 -22.31 -13.53 15.02
C THR A 610 -21.67 -14.62 15.89
N LEU A 611 -21.21 -14.24 17.10
CA LEU A 611 -20.50 -15.11 18.03
C LEU A 611 -21.02 -14.96 19.45
N CYS A 612 -21.34 -16.11 20.06
CA CYS A 612 -21.75 -16.26 21.44
C CYS A 612 -21.04 -17.48 22.01
N ILE A 613 -20.07 -17.29 22.91
CA ILE A 613 -19.08 -18.28 23.30
C ILE A 613 -19.24 -18.68 24.75
N GLU A 614 -19.20 -19.97 25.07
CA GLU A 614 -19.19 -20.46 26.46
C GLU A 614 -17.95 -19.94 27.20
N LYS A 615 -18.14 -19.48 28.46
CA LYS A 615 -17.00 -19.06 29.29
C LYS A 615 -16.14 -20.23 29.77
N SER A 616 -16.70 -21.44 29.78
CA SER A 616 -15.99 -22.64 30.19
C SER A 616 -14.92 -23.03 29.18
N ILE A 617 -13.72 -23.29 29.69
CA ILE A 617 -12.55 -23.68 28.92
C ILE A 617 -12.48 -25.20 28.83
N ILE A 618 -12.16 -25.70 27.65
CA ILE A 618 -11.83 -27.10 27.40
C ILE A 618 -10.31 -27.22 27.31
N ASP A 619 -9.69 -27.77 28.34
CA ASP A 619 -8.25 -27.83 28.52
C ASP A 619 -7.59 -29.05 27.84
N ASN A 620 -8.16 -29.47 26.72
CA ASN A 620 -7.57 -30.54 25.91
C ASN A 620 -8.07 -30.46 24.45
N ASP A 621 -7.46 -31.24 23.57
CA ASP A 621 -7.76 -31.35 22.16
C ASP A 621 -8.59 -32.59 21.79
N HIS A 622 -9.11 -33.30 22.79
CA HIS A 622 -9.95 -34.48 22.65
C HIS A 622 -11.24 -34.30 23.46
N TYR A 623 -12.32 -33.91 22.77
CA TYR A 623 -13.59 -33.66 23.47
C TYR A 623 -14.81 -33.98 22.59
N THR A 624 -15.92 -34.19 23.27
CA THR A 624 -17.21 -34.38 22.64
C THR A 624 -18.23 -33.41 23.26
N CYS A 625 -18.87 -32.62 22.44
CA CYS A 625 -19.93 -31.72 22.84
C CYS A 625 -21.25 -32.06 22.16
N LYS A 626 -22.35 -31.82 22.87
CA LYS A 626 -23.72 -31.95 22.34
C LYS A 626 -24.41 -30.61 22.44
N PHE A 627 -25.10 -30.25 21.40
CA PHE A 627 -25.80 -28.97 21.30
C PHE A 627 -27.20 -29.22 20.76
N ARG A 628 -28.12 -28.28 21.05
CA ARG A 628 -29.40 -28.18 20.38
C ARG A 628 -29.60 -26.80 19.82
N ALA A 629 -30.00 -26.74 18.57
CA ALA A 629 -30.18 -25.47 17.84
C ALA A 629 -31.46 -25.49 17.01
N ARG A 630 -32.05 -24.32 16.82
CA ARG A 630 -33.20 -24.10 15.98
C ARG A 630 -33.05 -22.81 15.20
N LYS A 631 -33.18 -22.90 13.88
CA LYS A 631 -33.40 -21.73 13.05
C LYS A 631 -34.79 -21.17 13.29
N ASP A 632 -34.88 -19.92 13.66
CA ASP A 632 -36.19 -19.25 13.84
C ASP A 632 -36.63 -18.60 12.53
N GLU A 633 -35.76 -17.81 11.89
CA GLU A 633 -36.04 -17.05 10.68
C GLU A 633 -34.74 -16.55 10.02
N GLY A 634 -34.68 -16.46 8.69
CA GLY A 634 -33.56 -15.87 7.97
C GLY A 634 -33.10 -16.70 6.78
N ALA A 635 -32.03 -16.22 6.11
CA ALA A 635 -31.56 -16.80 4.84
C ALA A 635 -30.81 -18.14 5.05
N GLU A 636 -30.04 -18.25 6.15
CA GLU A 636 -29.19 -19.42 6.42
C GLU A 636 -29.71 -20.25 7.62
N GLY A 637 -28.96 -21.24 8.04
CA GLY A 637 -29.31 -22.07 9.19
C GLY A 637 -28.67 -21.53 10.50
N PHE A 638 -27.82 -22.30 11.15
CA PHE A 638 -27.15 -21.93 12.38
C PHE A 638 -25.71 -22.44 12.41
N ILE A 639 -24.89 -21.85 13.29
CA ILE A 639 -23.46 -22.14 13.42
C ILE A 639 -23.15 -22.66 14.82
N ILE A 640 -22.35 -23.74 14.88
CA ILE A 640 -21.71 -24.24 16.10
C ILE A 640 -20.22 -23.89 16.04
N VAL A 641 -19.77 -23.10 16.98
CA VAL A 641 -18.36 -22.68 17.10
C VAL A 641 -17.59 -23.70 17.95
N PHE A 642 -16.35 -24.01 17.56
CA PHE A 642 -15.46 -24.91 18.30
C PHE A 642 -14.00 -24.50 18.13
N ASN A 643 -13.14 -25.03 18.97
CA ASN A 643 -11.71 -24.63 19.02
C ASN A 643 -11.54 -23.11 19.09
N TYR A 644 -12.46 -22.42 19.76
CA TYR A 644 -12.40 -20.96 19.87
C TYR A 644 -11.32 -20.56 20.87
N VAL A 645 -10.35 -19.80 20.43
CA VAL A 645 -9.30 -19.17 21.24
C VAL A 645 -9.61 -17.68 21.41
N ASP A 646 -9.86 -16.98 20.31
CA ASP A 646 -10.24 -15.57 20.21
C ASP A 646 -11.06 -15.30 18.94
N GLU A 647 -11.44 -14.04 18.69
CA GLU A 647 -12.27 -13.61 17.54
C GLU A 647 -11.62 -13.91 16.17
N ASN A 648 -10.33 -14.16 16.14
CA ASN A 648 -9.57 -14.41 14.92
C ASN A 648 -9.13 -15.88 14.79
N ASN A 649 -9.34 -16.71 15.82
CA ASN A 649 -8.84 -18.09 15.85
C ASN A 649 -9.88 -19.05 16.39
N TYR A 650 -10.65 -19.66 15.50
CA TYR A 650 -11.67 -20.64 15.81
C TYR A 650 -12.09 -21.45 14.58
N CYS A 651 -12.88 -22.48 14.82
CA CYS A 651 -13.55 -23.22 13.77
C CYS A 651 -15.08 -23.14 13.98
N TRP A 652 -15.82 -23.31 12.90
CA TRP A 652 -17.26 -23.48 13.02
C TRP A 652 -17.84 -24.53 12.08
N LEU A 653 -18.93 -25.13 12.53
CA LEU A 653 -19.84 -25.93 11.72
C LEU A 653 -20.98 -25.00 11.28
N ASN A 654 -21.04 -24.66 10.01
CA ASN A 654 -22.12 -23.88 9.43
C ASN A 654 -23.17 -24.83 8.84
N PHE A 655 -24.25 -25.07 9.57
CA PHE A 655 -25.36 -25.89 9.10
C PHE A 655 -26.36 -25.01 8.35
N GLY A 656 -26.59 -25.29 7.06
CA GLY A 656 -27.47 -24.50 6.20
C GLY A 656 -26.89 -23.14 5.80
N GLY A 657 -25.60 -23.07 5.56
CA GLY A 657 -24.96 -21.93 4.95
C GLY A 657 -25.29 -21.75 3.46
N TRP A 658 -24.74 -20.67 2.84
CA TRP A 658 -24.94 -20.32 1.42
C TRP A 658 -26.43 -20.34 1.00
N THR A 659 -27.20 -19.47 1.64
CA THR A 659 -28.65 -19.39 1.43
C THR A 659 -29.39 -20.70 1.71
N ASN A 660 -28.93 -21.40 2.75
CA ASN A 660 -29.55 -22.66 3.24
C ASN A 660 -29.43 -23.84 2.25
N THR A 661 -28.29 -23.95 1.56
CA THR A 661 -28.08 -25.02 0.56
C THR A 661 -26.94 -26.00 0.92
N GLN A 662 -26.11 -25.64 1.89
CA GLN A 662 -24.93 -26.42 2.27
C GLN A 662 -24.70 -26.48 3.78
N HIS A 663 -24.09 -27.57 4.22
CA HIS A 663 -23.40 -27.64 5.51
C HIS A 663 -21.91 -27.51 5.26
N ALA A 664 -21.18 -26.87 6.14
CA ALA A 664 -19.73 -26.67 5.96
C ALA A 664 -18.96 -26.70 7.28
N ILE A 665 -17.69 -27.10 7.23
CA ILE A 665 -16.68 -26.80 8.24
C ILE A 665 -15.79 -25.70 7.67
N GLU A 666 -15.69 -24.60 8.41
CA GLU A 666 -14.80 -23.49 8.06
C GLU A 666 -13.86 -23.22 9.23
N GLN A 667 -12.60 -22.94 8.90
CA GLN A 667 -11.58 -22.57 9.85
C GLN A 667 -11.30 -21.08 9.72
N ILE A 668 -11.31 -20.38 10.83
CA ILE A 668 -10.94 -18.98 10.95
C ILE A 668 -9.59 -18.94 11.66
N SER A 669 -8.59 -18.43 10.99
CA SER A 669 -7.24 -18.28 11.52
C SER A 669 -6.79 -16.86 11.28
N THR A 670 -6.59 -16.10 12.37
CA THR A 670 -6.03 -14.74 12.36
C THR A 670 -6.66 -13.81 11.30
N GLY A 671 -8.02 -13.84 11.20
CA GLY A 671 -8.79 -12.98 10.30
C GLY A 671 -8.97 -13.49 8.86
N GLY A 672 -8.38 -14.64 8.53
CA GLY A 672 -8.69 -15.37 7.29
C GLY A 672 -9.75 -16.44 7.53
N LYS A 673 -10.57 -16.72 6.54
CA LYS A 673 -11.59 -17.77 6.59
C LYS A 673 -11.41 -18.70 5.39
N PHE A 674 -11.32 -20.00 5.65
CA PHE A 674 -11.19 -20.98 4.58
C PHE A 674 -12.08 -22.22 4.80
N LEU A 675 -12.60 -22.72 3.70
CA LEU A 675 -13.47 -23.88 3.66
C LEU A 675 -12.66 -25.17 3.80
N THR A 676 -12.92 -25.92 4.88
CA THR A 676 -12.25 -27.20 5.13
C THR A 676 -12.98 -28.35 4.43
N ASP A 677 -14.31 -28.40 4.58
CA ASP A 677 -15.17 -29.44 4.01
C ASP A 677 -16.58 -28.88 3.80
N SER A 678 -17.33 -29.38 2.82
CA SER A 678 -18.71 -28.99 2.59
C SER A 678 -19.56 -30.12 2.02
N LYS A 679 -20.84 -30.10 2.33
CA LYS A 679 -21.83 -31.08 1.89
C LYS A 679 -23.17 -30.38 1.61
N ARG A 680 -23.91 -30.79 0.59
CA ARG A 680 -25.27 -30.27 0.38
C ARG A 680 -26.14 -30.58 1.58
N GLY A 681 -26.95 -29.64 1.99
CA GLY A 681 -27.85 -29.79 3.12
C GLY A 681 -28.63 -28.50 3.42
N HIS A 682 -29.72 -28.61 4.15
CA HIS A 682 -30.56 -27.46 4.52
C HIS A 682 -31.08 -27.62 5.95
N ILE A 683 -31.50 -26.51 6.55
CA ILE A 683 -32.10 -26.43 7.90
C ILE A 683 -33.51 -25.87 7.80
N GLU A 684 -34.49 -26.64 8.32
CA GLU A 684 -35.88 -26.22 8.38
C GLU A 684 -36.10 -25.22 9.51
N ALA A 685 -36.84 -24.15 9.23
CA ALA A 685 -37.20 -23.16 10.25
C ALA A 685 -38.21 -23.75 11.25
N GLY A 686 -38.10 -23.39 12.52
CA GLY A 686 -38.96 -23.82 13.60
C GLY A 686 -38.67 -25.22 14.16
N ARG A 687 -37.79 -26.00 13.52
CA ARG A 687 -37.41 -27.34 13.98
C ARG A 687 -36.16 -27.28 14.85
N TRP A 688 -36.19 -28.08 15.96
CA TRP A 688 -34.99 -28.32 16.77
C TRP A 688 -34.16 -29.45 16.19
N TYR A 689 -32.85 -29.25 16.18
CA TYR A 689 -31.84 -30.21 15.74
C TYR A 689 -30.93 -30.56 16.89
N ASP A 690 -30.57 -31.85 16.99
CA ASP A 690 -29.57 -32.38 17.91
C ASP A 690 -28.21 -32.43 17.18
N ILE A 691 -27.20 -31.76 17.72
CA ILE A 691 -25.87 -31.71 17.12
C ILE A 691 -24.88 -32.39 18.04
N THR A 692 -24.11 -33.34 17.53
CA THR A 692 -22.95 -33.92 18.23
C THR A 692 -21.68 -33.54 17.49
N LEU A 693 -20.73 -32.97 18.21
CA LEU A 693 -19.40 -32.63 17.73
C LEU A 693 -18.37 -33.43 18.50
N GLN A 694 -17.52 -34.17 17.80
CA GLN A 694 -16.36 -34.87 18.37
C GLN A 694 -15.10 -34.33 17.73
N VAL A 695 -14.21 -33.82 18.55
CA VAL A 695 -12.87 -33.34 18.17
C VAL A 695 -11.84 -34.29 18.79
N ASN A 696 -10.88 -34.71 17.98
CA ASN A 696 -9.77 -35.57 18.40
C ASN A 696 -8.49 -35.07 17.70
N GLY A 697 -7.82 -34.09 18.31
CA GLY A 697 -6.79 -33.31 17.64
C GLY A 697 -7.35 -32.61 16.43
N ASP A 698 -6.84 -32.96 15.26
CA ASP A 698 -7.31 -32.38 14.00
C ASP A 698 -8.50 -33.13 13.38
N SER A 699 -8.79 -34.35 13.85
CA SER A 699 -9.94 -35.08 13.35
C SER A 699 -11.23 -34.54 13.95
N VAL A 700 -12.17 -34.19 13.08
CA VAL A 700 -13.48 -33.67 13.44
C VAL A 700 -14.57 -34.55 12.87
N LYS A 701 -15.48 -34.99 13.75
CA LYS A 701 -16.71 -35.65 13.36
C LYS A 701 -17.89 -34.85 13.87
N ALA A 702 -18.89 -34.67 13.00
CA ALA A 702 -20.10 -33.97 13.37
C ALA A 702 -21.36 -34.71 12.88
N TRP A 703 -22.37 -34.77 13.74
CA TRP A 703 -23.67 -35.38 13.47
C TRP A 703 -24.76 -34.32 13.62
N LEU A 704 -25.76 -34.40 12.76
CA LEU A 704 -27.01 -33.67 12.83
C LEU A 704 -28.15 -34.70 12.93
N ASP A 705 -28.94 -34.69 14.01
CA ASP A 705 -30.03 -35.67 14.29
C ASP A 705 -29.55 -37.14 14.12
N ASN A 706 -28.39 -37.50 14.63
CA ASN A 706 -27.73 -38.81 14.52
C ASN A 706 -27.23 -39.19 13.10
N GLU A 707 -27.44 -38.36 12.09
CA GLU A 707 -26.81 -38.55 10.77
C GLU A 707 -25.39 -37.93 10.80
N MET A 708 -24.39 -38.71 10.40
CA MET A 708 -23.03 -38.19 10.29
C MET A 708 -22.92 -37.25 9.09
N VAL A 709 -22.73 -35.95 9.35
CA VAL A 709 -22.55 -34.95 8.31
C VAL A 709 -21.10 -34.83 7.92
N PHE A 710 -20.18 -34.80 8.91
CA PHE A 710 -18.76 -34.65 8.65
C PHE A 710 -17.94 -35.74 9.35
N ASN A 711 -16.88 -36.18 8.67
CA ASN A 711 -15.79 -36.99 9.21
C ASN A 711 -14.52 -36.58 8.44
N THR A 712 -13.86 -35.51 8.90
CA THR A 712 -12.80 -34.83 8.18
C THR A 712 -11.64 -34.50 9.10
N VAL A 713 -10.54 -34.03 8.52
CA VAL A 713 -9.35 -33.57 9.24
C VAL A 713 -9.20 -32.09 8.97
N LEU A 714 -9.01 -31.29 10.02
CA LEU A 714 -8.72 -29.86 9.90
C LEU A 714 -7.42 -29.68 9.12
N LYS A 715 -7.44 -28.72 8.22
CA LYS A 715 -6.29 -28.38 7.40
C LYS A 715 -5.27 -27.63 8.22
N HIS A 716 -4.00 -28.00 8.06
CA HIS A 716 -2.89 -27.26 8.61
C HIS A 716 -2.37 -26.27 7.61
N ASP A 717 -1.86 -25.18 8.14
CA ASP A 717 -1.31 -24.10 7.36
C ASP A 717 0.14 -24.44 7.01
N ASP A 718 0.37 -24.97 5.79
CA ASP A 718 1.71 -25.20 5.23
C ASP A 718 2.48 -23.90 5.01
N THR A 719 1.84 -22.75 5.26
CA THR A 719 2.41 -21.41 5.12
C THR A 719 3.24 -20.97 6.32
N LYS A 720 3.17 -21.71 7.45
CA LYS A 720 3.99 -21.45 8.66
C LYS A 720 5.21 -22.37 8.69
N GLY A 721 6.39 -21.78 8.56
CA GLY A 721 7.64 -22.53 8.59
C GLY A 721 8.80 -21.80 7.92
N ILE A 722 9.74 -22.60 7.42
CA ILE A 722 10.94 -22.10 6.75
C ILE A 722 10.77 -22.19 5.24
N PHE A 723 11.09 -21.09 4.57
CA PHE A 723 11.20 -21.00 3.11
C PHE A 723 12.61 -20.60 2.74
N SER A 724 13.14 -21.15 1.66
CA SER A 724 14.49 -20.81 1.21
C SER A 724 14.59 -20.72 -0.30
N SER A 725 15.40 -19.78 -0.78
CA SER A 725 15.79 -19.63 -2.17
C SER A 725 17.27 -19.24 -2.25
N ALA A 726 17.87 -19.39 -3.43
CA ALA A 726 19.23 -18.95 -3.66
C ALA A 726 19.38 -18.36 -5.06
N THR A 727 20.19 -17.32 -5.15
CA THR A 727 20.64 -16.75 -6.42
C THR A 727 22.15 -16.57 -6.40
N ILE A 728 22.76 -16.47 -7.58
CA ILE A 728 24.17 -16.13 -7.72
C ILE A 728 24.28 -14.91 -8.62
N ASP A 729 25.19 -14.03 -8.28
CA ASP A 729 25.55 -12.91 -9.14
C ASP A 729 26.77 -13.32 -10.02
N ASP A 730 26.56 -13.43 -11.32
CA ASP A 730 27.60 -13.84 -12.26
C ASP A 730 28.76 -12.84 -12.35
N ALA A 731 28.55 -11.56 -12.04
CA ALA A 731 29.58 -10.54 -12.12
C ALA A 731 30.54 -10.58 -10.91
N SER A 732 30.02 -10.70 -9.71
CA SER A 732 30.82 -10.79 -8.48
C SER A 732 31.19 -12.21 -8.10
N GLY A 733 30.41 -13.21 -8.52
CA GLY A 733 30.50 -14.60 -8.10
C GLY A 733 29.90 -14.85 -6.72
N GLU A 734 29.22 -13.88 -6.12
CA GLU A 734 28.57 -14.02 -4.82
C GLU A 734 27.36 -14.97 -4.89
N LEU A 735 27.28 -15.88 -3.93
CA LEU A 735 26.10 -16.69 -3.68
C LEU A 735 25.24 -16.01 -2.60
N ILE A 736 23.96 -15.81 -2.90
CA ILE A 736 23.00 -15.11 -2.06
C ILE A 736 21.91 -16.11 -1.70
N VAL A 737 21.76 -16.42 -0.40
CA VAL A 737 20.75 -17.36 0.12
C VAL A 737 19.76 -16.60 0.97
N LYS A 738 18.47 -16.74 0.68
CA LYS A 738 17.38 -16.14 1.43
C LYS A 738 16.67 -17.21 2.23
N VAL A 739 16.47 -16.98 3.53
CA VAL A 739 15.78 -17.88 4.45
C VAL A 739 14.74 -17.08 5.22
N ALA A 740 13.47 -17.33 4.97
CA ALA A 740 12.35 -16.73 5.68
C ALA A 740 11.76 -17.71 6.70
N ASN A 741 11.48 -17.23 7.89
CA ASN A 741 10.75 -17.95 8.94
C ASN A 741 9.43 -17.20 9.20
N THR A 742 8.33 -17.77 8.76
CA THR A 742 6.98 -17.23 8.94
C THR A 742 6.31 -17.71 10.23
N SER A 743 7.02 -18.49 11.06
CA SER A 743 6.48 -19.10 12.30
C SER A 743 7.00 -18.40 13.55
N ASP A 744 6.32 -18.64 14.67
CA ASP A 744 6.65 -18.19 16.02
C ASP A 744 7.80 -18.95 16.68
N ALA A 745 8.40 -19.94 16.00
CA ALA A 745 9.43 -20.77 16.58
C ALA A 745 10.80 -20.50 15.96
N ALA A 746 11.80 -20.23 16.79
CA ALA A 746 13.19 -20.20 16.38
C ALA A 746 13.66 -21.57 15.90
N THR A 747 14.57 -21.60 14.95
CA THR A 747 15.27 -22.81 14.48
C THR A 747 16.69 -22.48 14.09
N THR A 748 17.46 -23.51 13.75
CA THR A 748 18.76 -23.36 13.08
C THR A 748 18.69 -23.99 11.70
N ALA A 749 19.25 -23.34 10.71
CA ALA A 749 19.39 -23.85 9.35
C ALA A 749 20.87 -24.12 9.06
N ARG A 750 21.16 -25.32 8.56
CA ARG A 750 22.48 -25.64 8.03
C ARG A 750 22.46 -25.47 6.52
N LEU A 751 23.20 -24.48 6.02
CA LEU A 751 23.42 -24.27 4.61
C LEU A 751 24.60 -25.17 4.18
N ASN A 752 24.33 -26.23 3.45
CA ASN A 752 25.33 -27.11 2.88
C ASN A 752 25.67 -26.68 1.46
N LEU A 753 26.90 -26.25 1.25
CA LEU A 753 27.34 -25.67 -0.01
C LEU A 753 28.18 -26.67 -0.81
N LYS A 754 27.75 -26.94 -2.03
CA LYS A 754 28.48 -27.78 -2.95
C LYS A 754 28.99 -26.94 -4.12
N ASN A 755 30.22 -27.20 -4.56
CA ASN A 755 30.91 -26.45 -5.61
C ASN A 755 31.03 -24.92 -5.30
N PHE A 756 31.08 -24.60 -3.98
CA PHE A 756 31.26 -23.24 -3.48
C PHE A 756 31.98 -23.29 -2.13
N LYS A 757 33.03 -22.50 -1.95
CA LYS A 757 33.81 -22.44 -0.71
C LYS A 757 33.80 -21.02 -0.16
N PRO A 758 32.89 -20.69 0.75
CA PRO A 758 32.78 -19.35 1.26
C PRO A 758 34.01 -18.93 2.06
N THR A 759 34.55 -17.77 1.75
CA THR A 759 35.63 -17.11 2.53
C THR A 759 35.06 -16.12 3.52
N VAL A 760 34.03 -15.40 3.10
CA VAL A 760 33.29 -14.43 3.90
C VAL A 760 31.81 -14.74 3.78
N ALA A 761 31.12 -14.68 4.88
CA ALA A 761 29.66 -14.77 4.92
C ALA A 761 29.10 -13.66 5.80
N ARG A 762 28.06 -12.99 5.30
CA ARG A 762 27.29 -11.97 6.04
C ARG A 762 25.82 -12.29 5.97
N VAL A 763 25.13 -12.09 7.07
CA VAL A 763 23.65 -12.16 7.10
C VAL A 763 23.12 -10.75 7.35
N VAL A 764 22.19 -10.33 6.50
CA VAL A 764 21.31 -9.19 6.76
C VAL A 764 19.97 -9.76 7.21
N ARG A 765 19.53 -9.36 8.39
CA ARG A 765 18.35 -9.90 9.05
C ARG A 765 17.32 -8.82 9.30
N LEU A 766 16.08 -9.10 8.92
CA LEU A 766 14.89 -8.39 9.37
C LEU A 766 14.10 -9.34 10.27
N ALA A 767 13.83 -9.00 11.52
CA ALA A 767 13.18 -9.90 12.47
C ALA A 767 12.31 -9.14 13.46
N ALA A 768 11.28 -9.82 13.97
CA ALA A 768 10.41 -9.37 15.05
C ALA A 768 10.23 -10.48 16.11
N ASN A 769 9.83 -10.11 17.32
CA ASN A 769 9.49 -11.09 18.36
C ASN A 769 8.08 -11.64 18.18
N ASP A 770 7.20 -10.83 17.59
CA ASP A 770 5.84 -11.19 17.25
C ASP A 770 5.54 -10.75 15.80
N GLY A 771 4.86 -11.58 15.05
CA GLY A 771 4.47 -11.27 13.68
C GLY A 771 3.52 -10.07 13.55
N MET A 772 2.86 -9.67 14.64
CA MET A 772 1.99 -8.49 14.68
C MET A 772 2.75 -7.19 14.95
N GLU A 773 4.05 -7.24 15.25
CA GLU A 773 4.86 -6.03 15.44
C GLU A 773 4.92 -5.19 14.15
N GLU A 774 4.87 -3.88 14.32
CA GLU A 774 4.96 -2.88 13.25
C GLU A 774 5.82 -1.68 13.66
N ASN A 775 6.26 -0.91 12.68
CA ASN A 775 6.84 0.41 12.91
C ASN A 775 5.73 1.47 12.99
N THR A 776 5.97 2.54 13.74
CA THR A 776 5.09 3.71 13.84
C THR A 776 5.89 5.00 13.67
N LEU A 777 5.22 6.13 13.39
CA LEU A 777 5.91 7.43 13.31
C LEU A 777 6.63 7.83 14.61
N ASP A 778 6.16 7.31 15.76
CA ASP A 778 6.80 7.55 17.07
C ASP A 778 7.92 6.55 17.38
N ALA A 779 7.91 5.38 16.75
CA ALA A 779 8.91 4.34 16.87
C ALA A 779 9.25 3.75 15.48
N PRO A 780 9.95 4.51 14.61
CA PRO A 780 10.09 4.19 13.18
C PRO A 780 11.08 3.06 12.86
N THR A 781 11.84 2.61 13.85
CA THR A 781 12.92 1.60 13.68
C THR A 781 12.85 0.46 14.67
N VAL A 782 11.65 0.10 15.13
CA VAL A 782 11.45 -1.13 15.96
C VAL A 782 11.88 -2.35 15.17
N ILE A 783 11.43 -2.42 13.91
CA ILE A 783 11.82 -3.45 12.96
C ILE A 783 12.66 -2.78 11.86
N HIS A 784 13.93 -3.17 11.78
CA HIS A 784 14.87 -2.65 10.78
C HIS A 784 15.94 -3.70 10.47
N PRO A 785 16.60 -3.64 9.32
CA PRO A 785 17.66 -4.57 8.96
C PRO A 785 18.87 -4.47 9.90
N VAL A 786 19.40 -5.63 10.31
CA VAL A 786 20.62 -5.76 11.12
C VAL A 786 21.59 -6.67 10.39
N GLU A 787 22.86 -6.25 10.29
CA GLU A 787 23.92 -7.02 9.64
C GLU A 787 24.81 -7.73 10.66
N GLN A 788 25.20 -8.97 10.37
CA GLN A 788 26.11 -9.78 11.20
C GLN A 788 27.04 -10.62 10.30
N LEU A 789 28.29 -10.76 10.72
CA LEU A 789 29.24 -11.70 10.10
C LEU A 789 28.98 -13.13 10.59
N LEU A 790 29.08 -14.08 9.67
CA LEU A 790 28.99 -15.52 9.94
C LEU A 790 30.35 -16.17 9.66
N SER A 791 30.64 -17.23 10.39
CA SER A 791 31.86 -18.02 10.22
C SER A 791 31.54 -19.29 9.42
N PRO A 792 32.08 -19.46 8.20
CA PRO A 792 31.95 -20.70 7.45
C PRO A 792 32.67 -21.86 8.17
N ASP A 793 32.08 -23.07 8.14
CA ASP A 793 32.65 -24.28 8.67
C ASP A 793 32.66 -25.40 7.61
N ASN A 794 33.85 -25.74 7.08
CA ASN A 794 34.07 -26.84 6.13
C ASN A 794 33.05 -26.93 4.97
N GLY A 795 32.71 -25.79 4.33
CA GLY A 795 31.74 -25.74 3.23
C GLY A 795 30.28 -25.74 3.69
N SER A 796 30.04 -25.46 4.96
CA SER A 796 28.69 -25.20 5.49
C SER A 796 28.63 -23.91 6.31
N ILE A 797 27.44 -23.38 6.47
CA ILE A 797 27.14 -22.26 7.38
C ILE A 797 26.00 -22.68 8.30
N LEU A 798 26.21 -22.50 9.59
CA LEU A 798 25.13 -22.61 10.56
C LEU A 798 24.50 -21.25 10.75
N LEU A 799 23.22 -21.13 10.40
CA LEU A 799 22.42 -19.92 10.47
C LEU A 799 21.38 -20.04 11.58
N ASP A 800 21.43 -19.14 12.55
CA ASP A 800 20.33 -18.96 13.49
C ASP A 800 19.17 -18.28 12.79
N VAL A 801 17.98 -18.87 12.83
CA VAL A 801 16.77 -18.38 12.20
C VAL A 801 15.73 -18.06 13.27
N PRO A 802 15.67 -16.81 13.74
CA PRO A 802 14.67 -16.39 14.73
C PRO A 802 13.23 -16.58 14.25
N PRO A 803 12.24 -16.55 15.16
CA PRO A 803 10.85 -16.42 14.76
C PRO A 803 10.67 -15.18 13.88
N TYR A 804 9.66 -15.19 13.04
CA TYR A 804 9.25 -14.04 12.24
C TYR A 804 10.44 -13.28 11.66
N SER A 805 11.25 -13.95 10.81
CA SER A 805 12.48 -13.35 10.27
C SER A 805 12.70 -13.62 8.79
N LEU A 806 13.25 -12.63 8.11
CA LEU A 806 13.90 -12.77 6.81
C LEU A 806 15.41 -12.66 7.02
N ASN A 807 16.16 -13.67 6.57
CA ASN A 807 17.61 -13.74 6.69
C ASN A 807 18.21 -13.86 5.29
N ILE A 808 19.04 -12.92 4.89
CA ILE A 808 19.69 -12.89 3.58
C ILE A 808 21.19 -13.08 3.80
N VAL A 809 21.72 -14.23 3.39
CA VAL A 809 23.13 -14.59 3.56
C VAL A 809 23.87 -14.35 2.24
N ARG A 810 24.84 -13.45 2.25
CA ARG A 810 25.74 -13.20 1.12
C ARG A 810 27.09 -13.86 1.37
N MET A 811 27.62 -14.55 0.39
CA MET A 811 28.85 -15.34 0.47
C MET A 811 29.74 -15.10 -0.72
N GLU A 812 31.04 -14.87 -0.45
CA GLU A 812 32.08 -14.76 -1.47
C GLU A 812 32.85 -16.08 -1.55
N ASP A 813 33.16 -16.57 -2.77
CA ASP A 813 33.95 -17.77 -3.00
C ASP A 813 35.47 -17.51 -2.93
N VAL A 814 36.22 -18.57 -2.60
CA VAL A 814 37.67 -18.56 -2.84
C VAL A 814 37.88 -18.58 -4.33
N ARG A 815 38.33 -17.48 -4.91
CA ARG A 815 38.80 -17.42 -6.30
C ARG A 815 40.15 -18.07 -6.49
#